data_d55c260aed57129fe8a19135adb0a57c
#
_entry.id   d55c260aed57129fe8a19135adb0a57c
#
_cell.length_a   1.000
_cell.length_b   1.000
_cell.length_c   1.000
_cell.angle_alpha   90.00
_cell.angle_beta   90.00
_cell.angle_gamma   90.00
#
_symmetry.space_group_name_H-M   'P 1'
#
loop_
_entity.id
_entity.type
_entity.pdbx_description
1 polymer ?
#
loop_
_entity_poly.entity_id
_entity_poly.type
_entity_poly.pdbx_seq_one_letter_code
_entity_poly.pdbx_strand_id
1 'polypeptide(L)'
;MIVDGLWKISYIENDQAFRVNVLNEDGSARKCLFTRSASEAVYDNVAGESRTVTPASFADIRQTEEQVNDEFGAGTSYTFTFTRPENGDDVQMVQRFCVYEGNDFLITDLSIEGDESIRSNYLAPVSVSQMYVLFPESEDNRMLKVPFDNDGWTRYNKYKMNTSMTSYEVAAWFNGETKEGMVIGAVDHDHWKNAISVEASDNGRVNVLKVYSGASTSETRDVLPHGKLKGPKISSARMFVGFADDWRTGMETFARANTMVQPMRDTWDKGTPFGWQSWGVLEKKNSFDADVEIADYYHEILKPNGFVNSQGMQIIGIASWDNLSTDERIKLCKEGGENGQTVGLYFTPFSWWWGWGDKMGSTQYTAEDCFLKVNGEPYSLGGAMCLDPTHPGTKAWISTRLQEMKKQGFRFLKLDFTSHGMVQADSYYAKGVTTAMEAYNNGLSYLTKVVDEGDEPMFLSFSISPLFPYHYGNSRRVGCDTWADIGQTEYCMNAISGGWWTDLLYQYNDPDHLVMVGSGGWGSPKNCTLGENRARFTSGAVTGMMMVADNFALNDDSGNGDAPLSRARAQEIMMNKDVNEMADLGRSFMPVYGHKEHNGNADAAETCFMHHTEEYLYVAVFNYTDKESAGSIPLSDLEIAGGDFDAVKELWSGETVLVDGDELSYKVPAKDVKVFRFHKKPGSGIADATSEEGKDVRLDVHVLSGSNGGLEVNIDASAPLRKIDVFDLQGRLLKSQNVRGVYNACVALSPVKGLLLLRACLQEGQVLLAKAMVH
;
A
#
# COMPACT_ATOMS: atom_id res chain seq x y z
N MET A 1 12.65 4.71 33.26
CA MET A 1 12.13 3.40 32.79
C MET A 1 10.61 3.49 32.77
N ILE A 2 10.02 3.23 31.65
CA ILE A 2 8.57 3.26 31.38
C ILE A 2 8.15 1.83 31.11
N VAL A 3 7.03 1.41 31.68
CA VAL A 3 6.33 0.15 31.35
C VAL A 3 4.88 0.53 31.14
N ASP A 4 4.40 0.39 29.92
CA ASP A 4 3.05 0.75 29.53
C ASP A 4 2.55 -0.25 28.45
N GLY A 5 1.43 -0.92 28.74
CA GLY A 5 0.92 -1.98 27.87
C GLY A 5 1.95 -3.06 27.59
N LEU A 6 2.19 -3.32 26.33
CA LEU A 6 3.18 -4.28 25.83
C LEU A 6 4.60 -3.70 25.74
N TRP A 7 4.80 -2.44 26.15
CA TRP A 7 6.04 -1.72 25.88
C TRP A 7 6.86 -1.45 27.14
N LYS A 8 8.16 -1.65 27.03
CA LYS A 8 9.13 -1.23 28.05
C LYS A 8 10.20 -0.35 27.39
N ILE A 9 10.20 0.93 27.72
CA ILE A 9 11.11 1.93 27.21
C ILE A 9 12.02 2.38 28.34
N SER A 10 13.34 2.36 28.12
CA SER A 10 14.32 2.77 29.12
C SER A 10 15.37 3.66 28.48
N TYR A 11 15.59 4.83 29.05
CA TYR A 11 16.80 5.60 28.77
C TYR A 11 17.95 5.08 29.64
N ILE A 12 19.07 4.74 29.02
CA ILE A 12 20.26 4.18 29.66
C ILE A 12 21.30 5.30 29.72
N GLU A 13 21.46 5.93 30.87
CA GLU A 13 22.34 7.11 31.06
C GLU A 13 23.78 6.83 30.62
N ASN A 14 24.35 5.68 30.98
CA ASN A 14 25.73 5.33 30.63
C ASN A 14 25.93 5.15 29.11
N ASP A 15 24.88 4.77 28.38
CA ASP A 15 24.91 4.57 26.93
C ASP A 15 24.37 5.81 26.19
N GLN A 16 23.74 6.75 26.91
CA GLN A 16 23.03 7.92 26.37
C GLN A 16 22.08 7.55 25.23
N ALA A 17 21.36 6.45 25.41
CA ALA A 17 20.54 5.81 24.39
C ALA A 17 19.32 5.13 25.00
N PHE A 18 18.32 4.86 24.15
CA PHE A 18 17.10 4.16 24.52
C PHE A 18 17.23 2.66 24.31
N ARG A 19 16.58 1.91 25.17
CA ARG A 19 16.28 0.51 24.98
C ARG A 19 14.77 0.34 24.87
N VAL A 20 14.30 -0.35 23.85
CA VAL A 20 12.88 -0.62 23.61
C VAL A 20 12.65 -2.12 23.55
N ASN A 21 11.76 -2.60 24.40
CA ASN A 21 11.37 -4.02 24.45
C ASN A 21 9.86 -4.16 24.31
N VAL A 22 9.46 -5.27 23.71
CA VAL A 22 8.10 -5.78 23.73
C VAL A 22 7.99 -6.77 24.89
N LEU A 23 6.92 -6.70 25.66
CA LEU A 23 6.62 -7.56 26.79
C LEU A 23 5.56 -8.61 26.42
N ASN A 24 5.58 -9.72 27.10
CA ASN A 24 4.47 -10.65 27.16
C ASN A 24 3.35 -10.06 28.06
N GLU A 25 2.17 -10.63 28.00
CA GLU A 25 1.03 -10.21 28.84
C GLU A 25 1.32 -10.32 30.35
N ASP A 26 2.19 -11.22 30.76
CA ASP A 26 2.64 -11.39 32.16
C ASP A 26 3.69 -10.35 32.58
N GLY A 27 4.09 -9.42 31.69
CA GLY A 27 5.10 -8.40 31.92
C GLY A 27 6.54 -8.91 31.76
N SER A 28 6.77 -10.17 31.42
CA SER A 28 8.10 -10.68 31.11
C SER A 28 8.58 -10.14 29.75
N ALA A 29 9.89 -10.03 29.55
CA ALA A 29 10.44 -9.54 28.30
C ALA A 29 10.24 -10.59 27.18
N ARG A 30 9.49 -10.22 26.13
CA ARG A 30 9.29 -11.04 24.95
C ARG A 30 10.43 -10.84 23.94
N LYS A 31 10.68 -9.57 23.56
CA LYS A 31 11.67 -9.23 22.55
C LYS A 31 12.32 -7.86 22.85
N CYS A 32 13.63 -7.75 22.65
CA CYS A 32 14.31 -6.46 22.63
C CYS A 32 14.42 -5.99 21.18
N LEU A 33 13.74 -4.91 20.82
CA LEU A 33 13.76 -4.34 19.47
C LEU A 33 15.03 -3.51 19.27
N PHE A 34 15.32 -2.64 20.24
CA PHE A 34 16.52 -1.79 20.22
C PHE A 34 17.26 -1.90 21.54
N THR A 35 18.53 -2.24 21.47
CA THR A 35 19.40 -2.31 22.68
C THR A 35 20.02 -0.96 23.03
N ARG A 36 20.36 -0.17 21.99
CA ARG A 36 20.98 1.16 22.08
C ARG A 36 20.53 2.01 20.90
N SER A 37 19.39 2.69 21.02
CA SER A 37 18.90 3.62 20.02
C SER A 37 19.19 5.05 20.51
N ALA A 38 20.12 5.73 19.88
CA ALA A 38 20.33 7.16 20.05
C ALA A 38 19.56 7.89 18.94
N SER A 39 18.85 8.96 19.29
CA SER A 39 18.30 9.86 18.30
C SER A 39 19.40 10.71 17.69
N GLU A 40 19.26 11.12 16.42
CA GLU A 40 20.23 11.97 15.74
C GLU A 40 19.51 13.10 14.99
N ALA A 41 19.96 14.33 15.18
CA ALA A 41 19.44 15.47 14.45
C ALA A 41 20.58 16.28 13.81
N VAL A 42 20.36 16.73 12.56
CA VAL A 42 21.24 17.70 11.90
C VAL A 42 20.47 18.99 11.72
N TYR A 43 21.04 20.09 12.19
CA TYR A 43 20.43 21.42 12.04
C TYR A 43 21.47 22.49 11.68
N ASP A 44 21.04 23.56 11.03
CA ASP A 44 21.82 24.77 10.89
C ASP A 44 21.40 25.73 12.01
N ASN A 45 22.38 26.23 12.75
CA ASN A 45 22.16 27.21 13.80
C ASN A 45 21.88 28.61 13.21
N VAL A 46 21.65 29.61 14.09
CA VAL A 46 21.39 31.00 13.70
C VAL A 46 22.53 31.64 12.86
N ALA A 47 23.76 31.15 13.00
CA ALA A 47 24.92 31.59 12.22
C ALA A 47 24.99 30.84 10.83
N GLY A 48 24.12 29.91 10.56
CA GLY A 48 24.13 29.07 9.36
C GLY A 48 25.14 27.92 9.39
N GLU A 49 25.69 27.61 10.57
CA GLU A 49 26.61 26.47 10.72
C GLU A 49 25.86 25.17 10.95
N SER A 50 26.22 24.14 10.20
CA SER A 50 25.62 22.81 10.34
C SER A 50 26.15 22.11 11.61
N ARG A 51 25.24 21.57 12.41
CA ARG A 51 25.49 20.85 13.65
C ARG A 51 24.83 19.49 13.61
N THR A 52 25.52 18.47 14.12
CA THR A 52 24.93 17.15 14.39
C THR A 52 24.86 16.97 15.90
N VAL A 53 23.71 16.60 16.42
CA VAL A 53 23.49 16.34 17.85
C VAL A 53 22.81 15.01 18.08
N THR A 54 23.16 14.39 19.19
CA THR A 54 22.56 13.17 19.74
C THR A 54 22.28 13.42 21.23
N PRO A 55 21.62 12.50 21.95
CA PRO A 55 21.48 12.64 23.42
C PRO A 55 22.80 12.93 24.13
N ALA A 56 23.92 12.38 23.65
CA ALA A 56 25.26 12.59 24.15
C ALA A 56 25.78 14.03 24.03
N SER A 57 25.19 14.85 23.19
CA SER A 57 25.58 16.24 22.98
C SER A 57 25.00 17.20 24.02
N PHE A 58 24.19 16.71 24.94
CA PHE A 58 23.45 17.53 25.89
C PHE A 58 23.80 17.20 27.35
N ALA A 59 23.88 18.23 28.16
CA ALA A 59 24.25 18.08 29.60
C ALA A 59 23.08 17.63 30.48
N ASP A 60 21.86 18.01 30.13
CA ASP A 60 20.66 17.73 30.92
C ASP A 60 19.61 16.97 30.14
N ILE A 61 18.88 16.11 30.87
CA ILE A 61 17.71 15.39 30.37
C ILE A 61 16.54 15.57 31.33
N ARG A 62 15.36 15.81 30.79
CA ARG A 62 14.11 15.84 31.52
C ARG A 62 13.12 14.90 30.89
N GLN A 63 12.47 14.03 31.68
CA GLN A 63 11.36 13.22 31.29
C GLN A 63 10.03 13.80 31.77
N THR A 64 9.02 13.81 30.90
CA THR A 64 7.63 14.14 31.24
C THR A 64 6.68 13.09 30.62
N GLU A 65 5.51 12.97 31.24
CA GLU A 65 4.42 12.14 30.69
C GLU A 65 3.14 12.98 30.62
N GLU A 66 2.34 12.72 29.58
CA GLU A 66 1.08 13.41 29.32
C GLU A 66 0.08 12.45 28.69
N GLN A 67 -1.18 12.51 29.13
CA GLN A 67 -2.25 11.78 28.47
C GLN A 67 -2.54 12.41 27.12
N VAL A 68 -2.66 11.57 26.09
CA VAL A 68 -2.98 11.98 24.72
C VAL A 68 -4.24 11.26 24.24
N ASN A 69 -4.95 11.91 23.33
CA ASN A 69 -6.08 11.31 22.62
C ASN A 69 -6.12 11.91 21.22
N ASP A 70 -5.61 11.18 20.27
CA ASP A 70 -5.47 11.61 18.88
C ASP A 70 -6.06 10.55 17.92
N GLU A 71 -5.66 10.55 16.66
CA GLU A 71 -6.16 9.63 15.65
C GLU A 71 -5.92 8.14 15.97
N PHE A 72 -4.93 7.85 16.83
CA PHE A 72 -4.65 6.48 17.28
C PHE A 72 -5.45 6.08 18.53
N GLY A 73 -6.19 7.02 19.12
CA GLY A 73 -7.00 6.83 20.32
C GLY A 73 -6.37 7.40 21.59
N ALA A 74 -6.88 6.95 22.73
CA ALA A 74 -6.35 7.36 24.04
C ALA A 74 -5.02 6.64 24.31
N GLY A 75 -4.09 7.35 24.98
CA GLY A 75 -2.78 6.81 25.30
C GLY A 75 -1.94 7.74 26.16
N THR A 76 -0.68 7.40 26.34
CA THR A 76 0.29 8.19 27.09
C THR A 76 1.48 8.58 26.21
N SER A 77 1.81 9.84 26.19
CA SER A 77 3.02 10.39 25.56
C SER A 77 4.13 10.55 26.60
N TYR A 78 5.25 9.91 26.35
CA TYR A 78 6.47 9.99 27.14
C TYR A 78 7.50 10.83 26.39
N THR A 79 7.83 12.01 26.92
CA THR A 79 8.70 12.98 26.28
C THR A 79 10.02 13.10 27.03
N PHE A 80 11.14 12.99 26.31
CA PHE A 80 12.48 13.19 26.78
C PHE A 80 13.05 14.44 26.13
N THR A 81 13.28 15.48 26.92
CA THR A 81 13.84 16.78 26.49
C THR A 81 15.29 16.88 26.91
N PHE A 82 16.17 17.02 25.92
CA PHE A 82 17.62 17.21 26.12
C PHE A 82 17.95 18.68 25.94
N THR A 83 18.60 19.29 26.96
CA THR A 83 18.89 20.73 27.00
C THR A 83 20.34 20.99 27.30
N ARG A 84 20.78 22.23 27.07
CA ARG A 84 22.17 22.71 27.25
C ARG A 84 23.16 21.89 26.41
N PRO A 85 23.13 22.04 25.06
CA PRO A 85 24.09 21.36 24.21
C PRO A 85 25.52 21.88 24.48
N GLU A 86 26.52 21.01 24.39
CA GLU A 86 27.92 21.31 24.61
C GLU A 86 28.47 22.39 23.65
N ASN A 87 27.88 22.50 22.45
CA ASN A 87 28.24 23.50 21.43
C ASN A 87 27.80 24.93 21.79
N GLY A 88 27.00 25.10 22.84
CA GLY A 88 26.54 26.40 23.34
C GLY A 88 25.41 27.07 22.53
N ASP A 89 24.84 26.38 21.54
CA ASP A 89 23.64 26.83 20.80
C ASP A 89 22.42 26.85 21.74
N ASP A 90 21.45 27.73 21.48
CA ASP A 90 20.18 27.77 22.22
C ASP A 90 19.15 26.85 21.54
N VAL A 91 19.38 25.55 21.65
CA VAL A 91 18.51 24.51 21.09
C VAL A 91 18.26 23.40 22.11
N GLN A 92 17.13 22.74 21.96
CA GLN A 92 16.82 21.49 22.65
C GLN A 92 16.44 20.42 21.66
N MET A 93 16.73 19.18 21.98
CA MET A 93 16.30 18.01 21.24
C MET A 93 15.23 17.27 22.03
N VAL A 94 14.12 16.93 21.38
CA VAL A 94 12.97 16.33 22.05
C VAL A 94 12.63 15.00 21.37
N GLN A 95 12.77 13.90 22.12
CA GLN A 95 12.35 12.56 21.71
C GLN A 95 11.03 12.20 22.38
N ARG A 96 10.06 11.76 21.61
CA ARG A 96 8.75 11.37 22.10
C ARG A 96 8.44 9.91 21.78
N PHE A 97 7.79 9.23 22.71
CA PHE A 97 7.20 7.90 22.54
C PHE A 97 5.75 7.95 22.97
N CYS A 98 4.82 7.55 22.12
CA CYS A 98 3.40 7.46 22.45
C CYS A 98 2.97 5.99 22.44
N VAL A 99 2.38 5.54 23.53
CA VAL A 99 1.80 4.22 23.69
C VAL A 99 0.28 4.38 23.81
N TYR A 100 -0.47 3.66 22.98
CA TYR A 100 -1.91 3.80 22.89
C TYR A 100 -2.63 2.57 23.47
N GLU A 101 -3.76 2.82 24.13
CA GLU A 101 -4.60 1.75 24.66
C GLU A 101 -5.16 0.89 23.52
N GLY A 102 -4.97 -0.41 23.61
CA GLY A 102 -5.50 -1.36 22.64
C GLY A 102 -4.73 -1.48 21.32
N ASN A 103 -3.60 -0.78 21.17
CA ASN A 103 -2.73 -0.92 20.00
C ASN A 103 -1.47 -1.73 20.33
N ASP A 104 -1.05 -2.59 19.39
CA ASP A 104 0.15 -3.44 19.51
C ASP A 104 1.39 -2.75 18.93
N PHE A 105 1.33 -1.43 18.71
CA PHE A 105 2.42 -0.60 18.23
C PHE A 105 2.62 0.66 19.09
N LEU A 106 3.79 1.24 19.00
CA LEU A 106 4.06 2.58 19.52
C LEU A 106 4.38 3.56 18.38
N ILE A 107 4.17 4.83 18.64
CA ILE A 107 4.58 5.93 17.76
C ILE A 107 5.76 6.65 18.39
N THR A 108 6.76 6.98 17.60
CA THR A 108 7.92 7.77 18.06
C THR A 108 8.29 8.84 17.05
N ASP A 109 8.73 10.00 17.55
CA ASP A 109 9.23 11.11 16.75
C ASP A 109 10.33 11.87 17.47
N LEU A 110 11.05 12.67 16.69
CA LEU A 110 12.14 13.51 17.14
C LEU A 110 11.92 14.95 16.67
N SER A 111 12.10 15.93 17.55
CA SER A 111 12.17 17.32 17.15
C SER A 111 13.44 18.01 17.63
N ILE A 112 13.86 19.04 16.88
CA ILE A 112 14.81 20.04 17.29
C ILE A 112 14.06 21.35 17.46
N GLU A 113 14.22 22.00 18.61
CA GLU A 113 13.49 23.23 18.99
C GLU A 113 14.48 24.32 19.37
N GLY A 114 14.20 25.55 19.00
CA GLY A 114 15.07 26.70 19.27
C GLY A 114 14.50 27.99 18.71
N ASP A 115 15.36 28.83 18.15
CA ASP A 115 15.00 30.08 17.50
C ASP A 115 14.29 29.85 16.16
N GLU A 116 13.49 30.80 15.66
CA GLU A 116 12.79 30.74 14.35
C GLU A 116 13.73 30.62 13.14
N SER A 117 15.02 30.79 13.32
CA SER A 117 16.02 30.72 12.25
C SER A 117 16.65 29.34 12.07
N ILE A 118 16.45 28.39 12.99
CA ILE A 118 16.99 27.04 12.81
C ILE A 118 16.41 26.37 11.56
N ARG A 119 17.22 25.51 10.93
CA ARG A 119 16.84 24.76 9.74
C ARG A 119 17.30 23.32 9.88
N SER A 120 16.52 22.38 9.39
CA SER A 120 16.92 20.97 9.37
C SER A 120 16.42 20.28 8.11
N ASN A 121 17.22 19.36 7.60
CA ASN A 121 16.85 18.41 6.55
C ASN A 121 17.13 16.95 6.94
N TYR A 122 17.40 16.69 8.22
CA TYR A 122 17.65 15.33 8.69
C TYR A 122 17.31 15.19 10.18
N LEU A 123 16.39 14.29 10.49
CA LEU A 123 16.02 13.90 11.85
C LEU A 123 15.83 12.38 11.89
N ALA A 124 16.58 11.69 12.73
CA ALA A 124 16.49 10.25 12.94
C ALA A 124 16.01 9.93 14.37
N PRO A 125 14.71 9.68 14.57
CA PRO A 125 14.20 9.27 15.88
C PRO A 125 14.73 7.91 16.34
N VAL A 126 15.20 7.05 15.42
CA VAL A 126 15.84 5.77 15.73
C VAL A 126 17.17 5.68 15.00
N SER A 127 18.26 5.60 15.76
CA SER A 127 19.62 5.38 15.25
C SER A 127 20.33 4.38 16.15
N VAL A 128 20.40 3.12 15.70
CA VAL A 128 20.99 2.01 16.46
C VAL A 128 22.37 1.70 15.90
N SER A 129 23.39 1.86 16.72
CA SER A 129 24.72 1.37 16.44
C SER A 129 24.93 0.03 17.15
N GLN A 130 25.08 -1.05 16.44
CA GLN A 130 25.11 -2.43 16.96
C GLN A 130 23.71 -2.96 17.31
N MET A 131 22.93 -3.30 16.32
CA MET A 131 21.69 -4.04 16.49
C MET A 131 22.03 -5.49 16.86
N TYR A 132 21.70 -5.90 18.08
CA TYR A 132 21.73 -7.31 18.42
C TYR A 132 20.58 -8.02 17.66
N VAL A 133 20.87 -9.26 17.27
CA VAL A 133 19.98 -10.09 16.47
C VAL A 133 18.57 -10.07 17.06
N LEU A 134 17.63 -9.57 16.28
CA LEU A 134 16.21 -9.52 16.66
C LEU A 134 15.64 -10.94 16.82
N PHE A 135 16.17 -11.88 16.04
CA PHE A 135 15.80 -13.29 16.05
C PHE A 135 17.05 -14.15 16.27
N PRO A 136 16.90 -15.40 16.78
CA PRO A 136 17.97 -16.39 16.72
C PRO A 136 18.54 -16.48 15.30
N GLU A 137 19.83 -16.81 15.19
CA GLU A 137 20.47 -16.98 13.88
C GLU A 137 19.77 -18.09 13.09
N SER A 138 19.21 -17.74 11.93
CA SER A 138 18.48 -18.64 11.04
C SER A 138 18.67 -18.17 9.59
N GLU A 139 18.75 -19.13 8.67
CA GLU A 139 18.73 -18.88 7.24
C GLU A 139 17.38 -18.28 6.74
N ASP A 140 16.32 -18.36 7.57
CA ASP A 140 15.00 -17.84 7.27
C ASP A 140 14.75 -16.40 7.74
N ASN A 141 15.74 -15.78 8.38
CA ASN A 141 15.64 -14.37 8.75
C ASN A 141 15.75 -13.46 7.52
N ARG A 142 14.82 -12.52 7.40
CA ARG A 142 14.70 -11.61 6.24
C ARG A 142 14.48 -10.17 6.66
N MET A 143 14.86 -9.27 5.76
CA MET A 143 14.58 -7.84 5.81
C MET A 143 13.84 -7.45 4.53
N LEU A 144 12.63 -6.91 4.66
CA LEU A 144 11.86 -6.39 3.52
C LEU A 144 12.33 -4.98 3.18
N LYS A 145 12.77 -4.80 1.93
CA LYS A 145 12.96 -3.50 1.29
C LYS A 145 11.72 -3.14 0.49
N VAL A 146 11.16 -1.97 0.78
CA VAL A 146 10.07 -1.35 0.01
C VAL A 146 10.66 -0.25 -0.88
N PRO A 147 10.39 -0.25 -2.19
CA PRO A 147 10.89 0.79 -3.11
C PRO A 147 10.14 2.12 -2.88
N PHE A 148 10.79 3.24 -3.20
CA PHE A 148 10.21 4.57 -3.11
C PHE A 148 9.06 4.78 -4.11
N ASP A 149 9.30 4.40 -5.36
CA ASP A 149 8.31 4.41 -6.44
C ASP A 149 8.35 3.08 -7.21
N ASN A 150 7.54 2.96 -8.25
CA ASN A 150 7.44 1.74 -9.07
C ASN A 150 8.08 1.85 -10.45
N ASP A 151 8.88 2.88 -10.71
CA ASP A 151 9.58 3.06 -11.99
C ASP A 151 10.86 2.21 -12.09
N GLY A 152 11.32 1.98 -13.33
CA GLY A 152 12.58 1.29 -13.60
C GLY A 152 12.60 -0.18 -13.20
N TRP A 153 11.43 -0.84 -13.18
CA TRP A 153 11.29 -2.25 -12.78
C TRP A 153 11.89 -2.56 -11.40
N THR A 154 11.70 -1.64 -10.45
CA THR A 154 12.07 -1.86 -9.05
C THR A 154 11.29 -3.04 -8.46
N ARG A 155 11.86 -3.64 -7.42
CA ARG A 155 11.29 -4.81 -6.75
C ARG A 155 11.19 -4.62 -5.25
N TYR A 156 10.21 -5.27 -4.65
CA TYR A 156 10.20 -5.54 -3.22
C TYR A 156 11.17 -6.68 -2.95
N ASN A 157 12.24 -6.40 -2.21
CA ASN A 157 13.29 -7.37 -1.95
C ASN A 157 13.25 -7.85 -0.51
N LYS A 158 13.36 -9.16 -0.31
CA LYS A 158 13.46 -9.80 1.00
C LYS A 158 14.88 -10.29 1.23
N TYR A 159 15.76 -9.38 1.67
CA TYR A 159 17.16 -9.63 1.84
C TYR A 159 17.47 -10.45 3.09
N LYS A 160 18.53 -11.27 3.03
CA LYS A 160 19.14 -11.87 4.22
C LYS A 160 19.75 -10.81 5.12
N MET A 161 19.89 -11.10 6.42
CA MET A 161 20.39 -10.16 7.43
C MET A 161 21.85 -9.69 7.22
N ASN A 162 22.58 -10.26 6.28
CA ASN A 162 23.95 -9.87 5.91
C ASN A 162 24.01 -8.86 4.76
N THR A 163 22.89 -8.24 4.38
CA THR A 163 22.78 -7.32 3.24
C THR A 163 22.55 -5.90 3.73
N SER A 164 23.39 -4.96 3.29
CA SER A 164 23.08 -3.53 3.49
C SER A 164 21.99 -3.10 2.54
N MET A 165 21.00 -2.33 3.04
CA MET A 165 19.86 -1.86 2.24
C MET A 165 19.37 -0.51 2.71
N THR A 166 18.63 0.16 1.84
CA THR A 166 17.75 1.30 2.20
C THR A 166 16.34 1.00 1.70
N SER A 167 15.38 0.99 2.62
CA SER A 167 13.96 0.91 2.37
C SER A 167 13.35 2.30 2.49
N TYR A 168 12.25 2.55 1.78
CA TYR A 168 11.59 3.85 1.81
C TYR A 168 10.23 3.74 2.46
N GLU A 169 9.94 4.67 3.36
CA GLU A 169 8.72 4.84 4.16
C GLU A 169 8.45 3.71 5.15
N VAL A 170 8.77 2.46 4.84
CA VAL A 170 8.58 1.31 5.74
C VAL A 170 9.59 0.20 5.47
N ALA A 171 9.93 -0.57 6.51
CA ALA A 171 10.69 -1.82 6.42
C ALA A 171 10.17 -2.84 7.43
N ALA A 172 10.40 -4.11 7.16
CA ALA A 172 10.12 -5.19 8.09
C ALA A 172 11.34 -6.11 8.27
N TRP A 173 11.51 -6.62 9.47
CA TRP A 173 12.45 -7.70 9.82
C TRP A 173 11.64 -8.87 10.34
N PHE A 174 11.82 -10.04 9.78
CA PHE A 174 11.01 -11.20 10.14
C PHE A 174 11.77 -12.51 10.02
N ASN A 175 11.29 -13.50 10.73
CA ASN A 175 11.69 -14.89 10.54
C ASN A 175 10.60 -15.61 9.72
N GLY A 176 10.99 -16.19 8.61
CA GLY A 176 10.02 -16.80 7.70
C GLY A 176 9.43 -18.12 8.21
N GLU A 177 10.08 -18.80 9.14
CA GLU A 177 9.60 -20.04 9.73
C GLU A 177 8.60 -19.76 10.85
N THR A 178 8.97 -18.89 11.81
CA THR A 178 8.10 -18.53 12.95
C THR A 178 7.07 -17.46 12.61
N LYS A 179 7.25 -16.75 11.50
CA LYS A 179 6.48 -15.58 11.03
C LYS A 179 6.58 -14.33 11.93
N GLU A 180 7.19 -14.42 13.13
CA GLU A 180 7.39 -13.23 13.97
C GLU A 180 8.12 -12.12 13.21
N GLY A 181 7.71 -10.88 13.43
CA GLY A 181 8.35 -9.75 12.76
C GLY A 181 8.19 -8.40 13.44
N MET A 182 9.18 -7.52 13.18
CA MET A 182 9.16 -6.11 13.52
C MET A 182 8.90 -5.30 12.26
N VAL A 183 7.99 -4.34 12.35
CA VAL A 183 7.70 -3.37 11.29
C VAL A 183 7.99 -1.97 11.80
N ILE A 184 8.70 -1.18 11.00
CA ILE A 184 8.96 0.23 11.28
C ILE A 184 8.66 1.04 10.03
N GLY A 185 7.91 2.14 10.15
CA GLY A 185 7.62 3.01 9.01
C GLY A 185 7.04 4.35 9.42
N ALA A 186 7.09 5.31 8.51
CA ALA A 186 6.51 6.62 8.70
C ALA A 186 4.99 6.59 8.57
N VAL A 187 4.28 7.39 9.38
CA VAL A 187 2.83 7.60 9.27
C VAL A 187 2.46 9.02 8.84
N ASP A 188 3.44 9.91 8.74
CA ASP A 188 3.29 11.27 8.20
C ASP A 188 4.02 11.40 6.87
N HIS A 189 3.32 11.95 5.85
CA HIS A 189 3.83 12.09 4.48
C HIS A 189 3.57 13.50 3.91
N ASP A 190 3.74 14.53 4.72
CA ASP A 190 3.45 15.92 4.38
C ASP A 190 4.70 16.75 4.06
N HIS A 191 5.81 16.51 4.76
CA HIS A 191 7.04 17.30 4.64
C HIS A 191 8.26 16.49 4.19
N TRP A 192 8.32 15.21 4.54
CA TRP A 192 9.52 14.40 4.48
C TRP A 192 9.41 13.24 3.49
N LYS A 193 10.51 12.95 2.81
CA LYS A 193 10.79 11.61 2.32
C LYS A 193 11.48 10.85 3.44
N ASN A 194 10.97 9.69 3.81
CA ASN A 194 11.49 8.91 4.92
C ASN A 194 12.23 7.68 4.43
N ALA A 195 13.25 7.26 5.17
CA ALA A 195 13.96 6.03 4.85
C ALA A 195 14.41 5.27 6.10
N ILE A 196 14.60 3.98 5.88
CA ILE A 196 15.15 3.04 6.85
C ILE A 196 16.39 2.43 6.23
N SER A 197 17.57 2.83 6.71
CA SER A 197 18.87 2.36 6.24
C SER A 197 19.46 1.33 7.18
N VAL A 198 19.97 0.26 6.60
CA VAL A 198 20.66 -0.82 7.29
C VAL A 198 22.05 -0.98 6.73
N GLU A 199 23.05 -1.01 7.63
CA GLU A 199 24.41 -1.46 7.31
C GLU A 199 24.65 -2.82 7.95
N ALA A 200 24.93 -3.82 7.14
CA ALA A 200 25.25 -5.16 7.60
C ALA A 200 26.74 -5.34 7.83
N SER A 201 27.11 -6.29 8.70
CA SER A 201 28.50 -6.73 8.91
C SER A 201 28.79 -8.00 8.13
N ASP A 202 30.07 -8.29 7.91
CA ASP A 202 30.55 -9.49 7.25
C ASP A 202 30.11 -10.81 7.94
N ASN A 203 29.68 -10.75 9.19
CA ASN A 203 29.22 -11.89 9.98
C ASN A 203 27.68 -12.02 10.04
N GLY A 204 26.97 -11.38 9.12
CA GLY A 204 25.50 -11.54 8.99
C GLY A 204 24.70 -10.81 10.05
N ARG A 205 25.26 -9.77 10.68
CA ARG A 205 24.57 -8.94 11.67
C ARG A 205 24.30 -7.54 11.12
N VAL A 206 23.22 -6.93 11.58
CA VAL A 206 22.98 -5.52 11.34
C VAL A 206 23.86 -4.68 12.26
N ASN A 207 24.82 -3.94 11.69
CA ASN A 207 25.69 -3.06 12.46
C ASN A 207 25.02 -1.74 12.81
N VAL A 208 24.34 -1.15 11.83
CA VAL A 208 23.67 0.15 11.97
C VAL A 208 22.25 0.03 11.41
N LEU A 209 21.30 0.56 12.15
CA LEU A 209 19.94 0.81 11.70
C LEU A 209 19.64 2.28 11.92
N LYS A 210 19.24 3.00 10.88
CA LYS A 210 18.74 4.38 10.96
C LYS A 210 17.36 4.47 10.36
N VAL A 211 16.41 5.00 11.14
CA VAL A 211 15.05 5.38 10.68
C VAL A 211 14.99 6.89 10.70
N TYR A 212 14.86 7.52 9.55
CA TYR A 212 15.04 8.97 9.46
C TYR A 212 14.14 9.64 8.44
N SER A 213 13.82 10.89 8.71
CA SER A 213 13.22 11.85 7.80
C SER A 213 14.31 12.67 7.12
N GLY A 214 14.16 12.92 5.81
CA GLY A 214 15.16 13.67 5.04
C GLY A 214 15.92 12.80 4.03
N ALA A 215 15.30 11.73 3.54
CA ALA A 215 15.89 10.88 2.51
C ALA A 215 16.04 11.63 1.17
N SER A 216 17.21 11.48 0.56
CA SER A 216 17.52 12.00 -0.77
C SER A 216 18.56 11.09 -1.42
N THR A 217 18.12 10.32 -2.40
CA THR A 217 18.93 9.33 -3.11
C THR A 217 18.51 9.29 -4.58
N SER A 218 19.24 8.55 -5.39
CA SER A 218 18.82 8.27 -6.77
C SER A 218 17.51 7.49 -6.85
N GLU A 219 17.19 6.67 -5.86
CA GLU A 219 15.92 5.94 -5.81
C GLU A 219 14.74 6.88 -5.48
N THR A 220 14.97 7.96 -4.72
CA THR A 220 13.98 9.03 -4.50
C THR A 220 13.93 10.05 -5.63
N ARG A 221 14.66 9.81 -6.74
CA ARG A 221 14.79 10.66 -7.93
C ARG A 221 15.53 11.98 -7.68
N ASP A 222 16.26 12.08 -6.56
CA ASP A 222 16.93 13.31 -6.16
C ASP A 222 18.41 13.33 -6.53
N VAL A 223 18.89 14.53 -6.87
CA VAL A 223 20.30 14.88 -7.06
C VAL A 223 20.75 15.84 -5.94
N LEU A 224 19.85 16.71 -5.49
CA LEU A 224 20.11 17.63 -4.38
C LEU A 224 19.79 16.94 -3.04
N PRO A 225 20.46 17.34 -1.95
CA PRO A 225 20.03 16.96 -0.61
C PRO A 225 18.56 17.35 -0.37
N HIS A 226 17.89 16.64 0.51
CA HIS A 226 16.52 16.98 0.94
C HIS A 226 16.44 18.46 1.36
N GLY A 227 15.35 19.13 1.04
CA GLY A 227 15.11 20.52 1.39
C GLY A 227 15.08 20.71 2.91
N LYS A 228 15.49 21.89 3.35
CA LYS A 228 15.51 22.23 4.79
C LYS A 228 14.21 22.89 5.22
N LEU A 229 13.53 22.27 6.17
CA LEU A 229 12.46 22.92 6.92
C LEU A 229 13.07 24.02 7.80
N LYS A 230 12.29 25.06 8.10
CA LYS A 230 12.70 26.22 8.92
C LYS A 230 11.63 26.56 9.93
N GLY A 231 12.02 26.82 11.17
CA GLY A 231 11.11 27.28 12.21
C GLY A 231 11.67 27.10 13.62
N PRO A 232 10.91 27.51 14.65
CA PRO A 232 11.31 27.33 16.05
C PRO A 232 11.22 25.88 16.52
N LYS A 233 10.48 25.04 15.80
CA LYS A 233 10.36 23.61 16.02
C LYS A 233 10.33 22.90 14.67
N ILE A 234 11.21 21.93 14.51
CA ILE A 234 11.25 21.07 13.33
C ILE A 234 11.17 19.62 13.82
N SER A 235 10.14 18.89 13.40
CA SER A 235 9.90 17.51 13.80
C SER A 235 10.14 16.57 12.63
N SER A 236 10.62 15.35 12.92
CA SER A 236 10.57 14.24 11.98
C SER A 236 9.13 13.85 11.67
N ALA A 237 8.91 13.02 10.67
CA ALA A 237 7.70 12.24 10.60
C ALA A 237 7.55 11.38 11.86
N ARG A 238 6.31 11.11 12.27
CA ARG A 238 6.02 10.12 13.31
C ARG A 238 6.28 8.73 12.73
N MET A 239 6.98 7.90 13.49
CA MET A 239 7.36 6.54 13.10
C MET A 239 6.57 5.52 13.90
N PHE A 240 5.88 4.67 13.19
CA PHE A 240 5.26 3.45 13.70
C PHE A 240 6.37 2.45 14.03
N VAL A 241 6.27 1.80 15.20
CA VAL A 241 7.12 0.67 15.60
C VAL A 241 6.20 -0.42 16.12
N GLY A 242 6.11 -1.53 15.42
CA GLY A 242 5.28 -2.68 15.78
C GLY A 242 6.07 -3.98 15.82
N PHE A 243 5.62 -4.94 16.63
CA PHE A 243 6.14 -6.30 16.66
C PHE A 243 4.96 -7.27 16.72
N ALA A 244 4.86 -8.15 15.73
CA ALA A 244 3.74 -9.06 15.56
C ALA A 244 4.19 -10.53 15.55
N ASP A 245 3.29 -11.45 15.91
CA ASP A 245 3.47 -12.89 15.77
C ASP A 245 3.53 -13.31 14.30
N ASP A 246 2.92 -12.51 13.43
CA ASP A 246 3.02 -12.62 11.99
C ASP A 246 3.36 -11.25 11.40
N TRP A 247 4.52 -11.13 10.76
CA TRP A 247 4.99 -9.89 10.14
C TRP A 247 4.03 -9.38 9.05
N ARG A 248 3.28 -10.28 8.41
CA ARG A 248 2.30 -9.93 7.40
C ARG A 248 1.16 -9.11 8.03
N THR A 249 0.64 -9.56 9.17
CA THR A 249 -0.32 -8.79 9.98
C THR A 249 0.30 -7.48 10.48
N GLY A 250 1.60 -7.49 10.82
CA GLY A 250 2.32 -6.28 11.19
C GLY A 250 2.35 -5.23 10.08
N MET A 251 2.57 -5.63 8.81
CA MET A 251 2.51 -4.74 7.64
C MET A 251 1.09 -4.20 7.40
N GLU A 252 0.07 -5.02 7.57
CA GLU A 252 -1.33 -4.56 7.49
C GLU A 252 -1.69 -3.58 8.62
N THR A 253 -1.20 -3.83 9.83
CA THR A 253 -1.37 -2.90 10.97
C THR A 253 -0.71 -1.56 10.68
N PHE A 254 0.48 -1.55 10.09
CA PHE A 254 1.15 -0.34 9.63
C PHE A 254 0.30 0.43 8.58
N ALA A 255 -0.26 -0.28 7.60
CA ALA A 255 -1.13 0.34 6.59
C ALA A 255 -2.38 0.96 7.26
N ARG A 256 -3.02 0.24 8.18
CA ARG A 256 -4.17 0.76 8.94
C ARG A 256 -3.79 1.98 9.80
N ALA A 257 -2.63 1.97 10.45
CA ALA A 257 -2.13 3.11 11.21
C ALA A 257 -1.98 4.37 10.31
N ASN A 258 -1.51 4.19 9.08
CA ASN A 258 -1.47 5.27 8.09
C ASN A 258 -2.87 5.82 7.78
N THR A 259 -3.86 4.95 7.54
CA THR A 259 -5.23 5.40 7.24
C THR A 259 -5.98 6.01 8.43
N MET A 260 -5.50 5.80 9.66
CA MET A 260 -5.95 6.56 10.84
C MET A 260 -5.48 8.02 10.78
N VAL A 261 -4.25 8.26 10.31
CA VAL A 261 -3.69 9.61 10.15
C VAL A 261 -4.33 10.32 8.97
N GLN A 262 -4.37 9.68 7.83
CA GLN A 262 -4.94 10.22 6.61
C GLN A 262 -5.79 9.15 5.93
N PRO A 263 -7.12 9.28 5.90
CA PRO A 263 -8.00 8.31 5.23
C PRO A 263 -7.65 8.14 3.75
N MET A 264 -7.80 6.91 3.24
CA MET A 264 -7.65 6.64 1.80
C MET A 264 -8.69 7.43 0.99
N ARG A 265 -8.39 7.67 -0.28
CA ARG A 265 -9.35 8.24 -1.22
C ARG A 265 -10.42 7.17 -1.57
N ASP A 266 -11.61 7.34 -1.03
CA ASP A 266 -12.76 6.44 -1.22
C ASP A 266 -13.90 7.18 -1.96
N THR A 267 -13.63 7.63 -3.20
CA THR A 267 -14.59 8.40 -4.01
C THR A 267 -15.21 7.59 -5.14
N TRP A 268 -14.80 6.33 -5.33
CA TRP A 268 -15.31 5.47 -6.37
C TRP A 268 -16.26 4.41 -5.80
N ASP A 269 -17.52 4.47 -6.25
CA ASP A 269 -18.63 3.62 -5.79
C ASP A 269 -19.16 2.65 -6.87
N LYS A 270 -18.46 2.54 -8.03
CA LYS A 270 -18.89 1.71 -9.16
C LYS A 270 -18.25 0.31 -9.18
N GLY A 271 -17.73 -0.16 -8.04
CA GLY A 271 -17.14 -1.49 -7.89
C GLY A 271 -15.74 -1.61 -8.48
N THR A 272 -15.21 -2.82 -8.47
CA THR A 272 -13.87 -3.15 -8.95
C THR A 272 -13.71 -2.78 -10.43
N PRO A 273 -12.61 -2.09 -10.81
CA PRO A 273 -12.36 -1.74 -12.19
C PRO A 273 -12.11 -2.98 -13.07
N PHE A 274 -13.05 -3.27 -13.95
CA PHE A 274 -12.95 -4.26 -15.04
C PHE A 274 -12.98 -3.53 -16.36
N GLY A 275 -12.09 -3.86 -17.27
CA GLY A 275 -12.15 -3.20 -18.56
C GLY A 275 -10.95 -3.41 -19.46
N TRP A 276 -10.71 -2.41 -20.29
CA TRP A 276 -9.68 -2.37 -21.30
C TRP A 276 -8.89 -1.06 -21.26
N GLN A 277 -7.63 -1.13 -21.66
CA GLN A 277 -6.83 0.05 -21.95
C GLN A 277 -5.98 -0.14 -23.21
N SER A 278 -5.78 0.92 -23.98
CA SER A 278 -5.17 0.82 -25.30
C SER A 278 -3.64 0.64 -25.29
N TRP A 279 -2.95 0.99 -24.19
CA TRP A 279 -1.48 1.12 -24.21
C TRP A 279 -0.75 -0.22 -24.42
N GLY A 280 -1.21 -1.32 -23.82
CA GLY A 280 -0.47 -2.57 -23.83
C GLY A 280 -0.19 -3.16 -25.21
N VAL A 281 -1.07 -2.94 -26.18
CA VAL A 281 -0.92 -3.46 -27.55
C VAL A 281 -1.07 -2.39 -28.62
N LEU A 282 -2.10 -1.56 -28.57
CA LEU A 282 -2.27 -0.49 -29.57
C LEU A 282 -1.31 0.68 -29.38
N GLU A 283 -0.85 0.91 -28.15
CA GLU A 283 0.08 2.00 -27.81
C GLU A 283 -0.41 3.37 -28.33
N LYS A 284 0.40 4.03 -29.20
CA LYS A 284 0.06 5.30 -29.85
C LYS A 284 -0.67 5.14 -31.19
N LYS A 285 -1.13 3.92 -31.50
CA LYS A 285 -1.77 3.62 -32.79
C LYS A 285 -3.28 3.33 -32.66
N ASN A 286 -3.87 3.58 -31.49
CA ASN A 286 -5.30 3.50 -31.35
C ASN A 286 -6.00 4.49 -32.29
N SER A 287 -7.16 4.12 -32.80
CA SER A 287 -8.03 4.94 -33.65
C SER A 287 -9.44 4.94 -33.08
N PHE A 288 -10.24 5.94 -33.44
CA PHE A 288 -11.63 6.01 -33.01
C PHE A 288 -12.42 4.74 -33.38
N ASP A 289 -12.30 4.26 -34.62
CA ASP A 289 -13.02 3.07 -35.09
C ASP A 289 -12.59 1.82 -34.33
N ALA A 290 -11.30 1.64 -34.05
CA ALA A 290 -10.81 0.53 -33.26
C ALA A 290 -11.28 0.61 -31.79
N ASP A 291 -11.22 1.78 -31.19
CA ASP A 291 -11.65 2.00 -29.80
C ASP A 291 -13.17 1.71 -29.63
N VAL A 292 -14.00 2.14 -30.60
CA VAL A 292 -15.44 1.84 -30.63
C VAL A 292 -15.69 0.33 -30.82
N GLU A 293 -15.04 -0.30 -31.79
CA GLU A 293 -15.21 -1.76 -32.02
C GLU A 293 -14.85 -2.58 -30.78
N ILE A 294 -13.81 -2.16 -30.04
CA ILE A 294 -13.42 -2.82 -28.80
C ILE A 294 -14.45 -2.54 -27.69
N ALA A 295 -14.94 -1.32 -27.55
CA ALA A 295 -15.99 -0.98 -26.58
C ALA A 295 -17.27 -1.81 -26.82
N ASP A 296 -17.68 -1.94 -28.07
CA ASP A 296 -18.83 -2.78 -28.46
C ASP A 296 -18.57 -4.27 -28.19
N TYR A 297 -17.38 -4.79 -28.47
CA TYR A 297 -17.02 -6.17 -28.15
C TYR A 297 -17.09 -6.44 -26.63
N TYR A 298 -16.64 -5.51 -25.82
CA TYR A 298 -16.75 -5.59 -24.35
C TYR A 298 -18.21 -5.58 -23.90
N HIS A 299 -19.03 -4.70 -24.47
CA HIS A 299 -20.44 -4.59 -24.14
C HIS A 299 -21.26 -5.78 -24.61
N GLU A 300 -21.16 -6.15 -25.90
CA GLU A 300 -22.02 -7.13 -26.54
C GLU A 300 -21.59 -8.59 -26.28
N ILE A 301 -20.29 -8.83 -26.09
CA ILE A 301 -19.74 -10.18 -25.99
C ILE A 301 -19.18 -10.48 -24.61
N LEU A 302 -18.25 -9.66 -24.09
CA LEU A 302 -17.56 -10.01 -22.85
C LEU A 302 -18.45 -9.82 -21.61
N LYS A 303 -19.23 -8.75 -21.54
CA LYS A 303 -20.13 -8.45 -20.44
C LYS A 303 -21.19 -9.53 -20.20
N PRO A 304 -21.96 -9.99 -21.21
CA PRO A 304 -22.93 -11.07 -21.03
C PRO A 304 -22.29 -12.41 -20.67
N ASN A 305 -21.01 -12.61 -21.01
CA ASN A 305 -20.27 -13.81 -20.71
C ASN A 305 -19.45 -13.73 -19.40
N GLY A 306 -19.66 -12.68 -18.60
CA GLY A 306 -19.17 -12.60 -17.22
C GLY A 306 -17.91 -11.78 -16.99
N PHE A 307 -17.33 -11.14 -18.02
CA PHE A 307 -16.23 -10.20 -17.82
C PHE A 307 -16.77 -8.79 -17.51
N VAL A 308 -17.23 -8.62 -16.29
CA VAL A 308 -17.82 -7.39 -15.76
C VAL A 308 -17.85 -7.49 -14.24
N ASN A 309 -17.79 -6.36 -13.53
CA ASN A 309 -17.94 -6.37 -12.09
C ASN A 309 -19.42 -6.57 -11.65
N SER A 310 -19.65 -6.81 -10.38
CA SER A 310 -20.99 -7.06 -9.81
C SER A 310 -21.99 -5.90 -10.00
N GLN A 311 -21.49 -4.69 -10.26
CA GLN A 311 -22.35 -3.52 -10.54
C GLN A 311 -22.65 -3.35 -12.04
N GLY A 312 -22.16 -4.25 -12.88
CA GLY A 312 -22.40 -4.22 -14.33
C GLY A 312 -21.56 -3.17 -15.09
N MET A 313 -20.50 -2.63 -14.47
CA MET A 313 -19.65 -1.59 -15.02
C MET A 313 -18.43 -2.17 -15.72
N GLN A 314 -18.02 -1.55 -16.82
CA GLN A 314 -16.75 -1.77 -17.49
C GLN A 314 -16.06 -0.43 -17.78
N ILE A 315 -14.71 -0.43 -17.85
CA ILE A 315 -13.90 0.74 -18.20
C ILE A 315 -13.32 0.56 -19.58
N ILE A 316 -13.36 1.62 -20.40
CA ILE A 316 -12.67 1.70 -21.70
C ILE A 316 -11.64 2.83 -21.58
N GLY A 317 -10.37 2.47 -21.40
CA GLY A 317 -9.27 3.41 -21.16
C GLY A 317 -8.45 3.69 -22.42
N ILE A 318 -8.29 4.96 -22.78
CA ILE A 318 -7.52 5.42 -23.93
C ILE A 318 -6.20 6.00 -23.44
N ALA A 319 -5.10 5.49 -23.94
CA ALA A 319 -3.77 5.97 -23.58
C ALA A 319 -3.23 7.07 -24.48
N SER A 320 -3.71 7.17 -25.73
CA SER A 320 -3.28 8.14 -26.72
C SER A 320 -4.45 8.94 -27.30
N TRP A 321 -4.88 9.91 -26.54
CA TRP A 321 -6.03 10.75 -26.88
C TRP A 321 -5.77 11.73 -28.05
N ASP A 322 -4.50 12.07 -28.31
CA ASP A 322 -4.11 12.96 -29.40
C ASP A 322 -4.49 12.39 -30.79
N ASN A 323 -4.72 11.07 -30.90
CA ASN A 323 -5.16 10.41 -32.12
C ASN A 323 -6.65 10.64 -32.43
N LEU A 324 -7.43 11.06 -31.44
CA LEU A 324 -8.86 11.30 -31.54
C LEU A 324 -9.15 12.81 -31.56
N SER A 325 -9.99 13.24 -32.47
CA SER A 325 -10.55 14.60 -32.46
C SER A 325 -11.45 14.82 -31.22
N THR A 326 -11.72 16.07 -30.89
CA THR A 326 -12.62 16.43 -29.79
C THR A 326 -14.01 15.80 -29.96
N ASP A 327 -14.54 15.80 -31.19
CA ASP A 327 -15.88 15.25 -31.49
C ASP A 327 -15.88 13.71 -31.32
N GLU A 328 -14.83 13.03 -31.75
CA GLU A 328 -14.67 11.57 -31.55
C GLU A 328 -14.57 11.21 -30.08
N ARG A 329 -13.82 11.96 -29.27
CA ARG A 329 -13.74 11.76 -27.81
C ARG A 329 -15.10 11.92 -27.12
N ILE A 330 -15.85 12.96 -27.47
CA ILE A 330 -17.21 13.19 -26.95
C ILE A 330 -18.13 12.04 -27.38
N LYS A 331 -18.04 11.62 -28.63
CA LYS A 331 -18.85 10.53 -29.18
C LYS A 331 -18.56 9.21 -28.45
N LEU A 332 -17.26 8.86 -28.26
CA LEU A 332 -16.86 7.64 -27.55
C LEU A 332 -17.36 7.65 -26.09
N CYS A 333 -17.22 8.77 -25.38
CA CYS A 333 -17.74 8.89 -24.00
C CYS A 333 -19.27 8.73 -23.94
N LYS A 334 -19.98 9.28 -24.92
CA LYS A 334 -21.45 9.16 -25.00
C LYS A 334 -21.88 7.73 -25.28
N GLU A 335 -21.32 7.08 -26.31
CA GLU A 335 -21.64 5.70 -26.70
C GLU A 335 -21.25 4.70 -25.58
N GLY A 336 -20.07 4.88 -24.98
CA GLY A 336 -19.68 4.10 -23.80
C GLY A 336 -20.66 4.25 -22.64
N GLY A 337 -21.11 5.48 -22.34
CA GLY A 337 -22.11 5.73 -21.30
C GLY A 337 -23.45 5.06 -21.60
N GLU A 338 -23.92 5.05 -22.85
CA GLU A 338 -25.13 4.35 -23.29
C GLU A 338 -24.98 2.82 -23.10
N ASN A 339 -23.78 2.26 -23.25
CA ASN A 339 -23.42 0.87 -23.01
C ASN A 339 -23.22 0.54 -21.50
N GLY A 340 -23.32 1.52 -20.60
CA GLY A 340 -23.02 1.37 -19.18
C GLY A 340 -21.52 1.22 -18.90
N GLN A 341 -20.67 1.80 -19.76
CA GLN A 341 -19.22 1.82 -19.64
C GLN A 341 -18.74 3.19 -19.13
N THR A 342 -17.62 3.20 -18.41
CA THR A 342 -16.89 4.39 -18.03
C THR A 342 -15.69 4.56 -18.98
N VAL A 343 -15.59 5.71 -19.66
CA VAL A 343 -14.46 5.97 -20.54
C VAL A 343 -13.35 6.68 -19.78
N GLY A 344 -12.12 6.22 -19.98
CA GLY A 344 -10.92 6.70 -19.31
C GLY A 344 -9.91 7.32 -20.24
N LEU A 345 -8.99 8.09 -19.67
CA LEU A 345 -7.95 8.79 -20.38
C LEU A 345 -6.63 8.78 -19.61
N TYR A 346 -5.53 9.02 -20.32
CA TYR A 346 -4.16 9.13 -19.78
C TYR A 346 -3.76 10.60 -19.61
N PHE A 347 -3.05 10.90 -18.53
CA PHE A 347 -2.55 12.25 -18.25
C PHE A 347 -1.25 12.24 -17.42
N THR A 348 -0.33 13.18 -17.75
CA THR A 348 0.94 13.37 -17.03
C THR A 348 0.96 14.76 -16.39
N PRO A 349 0.59 14.90 -15.10
CA PRO A 349 0.39 16.20 -14.47
C PRO A 349 1.68 16.98 -14.22
N PHE A 350 2.81 16.28 -14.00
CA PHE A 350 4.06 16.87 -13.57
C PHE A 350 5.24 16.60 -14.51
N SER A 351 5.00 15.95 -15.63
CA SER A 351 6.02 15.71 -16.66
C SER A 351 5.66 16.40 -17.98
N TRP A 352 6.64 17.00 -18.66
CA TRP A 352 6.44 17.76 -19.88
C TRP A 352 7.30 17.22 -21.01
N TRP A 353 6.64 16.83 -22.11
CA TRP A 353 7.25 16.17 -23.27
C TRP A 353 7.25 17.02 -24.53
N TRP A 354 6.64 18.23 -24.47
CA TRP A 354 6.34 19.07 -25.62
C TRP A 354 7.26 20.31 -25.68
N GLY A 355 6.87 21.31 -26.46
CA GLY A 355 7.65 22.54 -26.64
C GLY A 355 7.82 23.37 -25.39
N TRP A 356 9.01 23.86 -25.12
CA TRP A 356 9.30 24.67 -23.93
C TRP A 356 8.55 26.02 -23.93
N GLY A 357 8.32 26.59 -25.16
CA GLY A 357 7.56 27.84 -25.32
C GLY A 357 6.03 27.68 -25.29
N ASP A 358 5.52 26.47 -25.14
CA ASP A 358 4.08 26.22 -25.14
C ASP A 358 3.39 26.86 -23.93
N LYS A 359 2.20 27.44 -24.18
CA LYS A 359 1.44 28.10 -23.11
C LYS A 359 0.84 27.12 -22.12
N MET A 360 0.97 27.46 -20.84
CA MET A 360 0.42 26.67 -19.74
C MET A 360 -1.03 27.11 -19.44
N GLY A 361 -1.97 26.42 -20.11
CA GLY A 361 -3.38 26.78 -20.05
C GLY A 361 -3.66 28.19 -20.58
N SER A 362 -4.55 28.93 -19.93
CA SER A 362 -4.90 30.31 -20.30
C SER A 362 -4.00 31.37 -19.62
N THR A 363 -2.85 30.99 -19.08
CA THR A 363 -1.94 31.91 -18.39
C THR A 363 -0.93 32.59 -19.34
N GLN A 364 -0.20 33.58 -18.80
CA GLN A 364 0.94 34.18 -19.48
C GLN A 364 2.18 33.27 -19.48
N TYR A 365 2.24 32.25 -18.62
CA TYR A 365 3.39 31.39 -18.46
C TYR A 365 3.59 30.44 -19.62
N THR A 366 4.85 30.13 -19.92
CA THR A 366 5.26 29.05 -20.81
C THR A 366 5.62 27.80 -19.98
N ALA A 367 5.80 26.66 -20.63
CA ALA A 367 6.25 25.44 -19.97
C ALA A 367 7.61 25.62 -19.28
N GLU A 368 8.54 26.35 -19.95
CA GLU A 368 9.88 26.65 -19.41
C GLU A 368 9.83 27.43 -18.10
N ASP A 369 8.85 28.32 -17.93
CA ASP A 369 8.64 29.06 -16.67
C ASP A 369 8.28 28.15 -15.51
N CYS A 370 7.73 26.96 -15.81
CA CYS A 370 7.21 26.01 -14.85
C CYS A 370 8.19 24.87 -14.52
N PHE A 371 9.35 24.79 -15.16
CA PHE A 371 10.30 23.70 -14.93
C PHE A 371 10.97 23.81 -13.56
N LEU A 372 11.06 22.67 -12.87
CA LEU A 372 11.94 22.53 -11.71
C LEU A 372 13.39 22.72 -12.14
N LYS A 373 14.18 23.39 -11.29
CA LYS A 373 15.61 23.63 -11.53
C LYS A 373 16.44 22.91 -10.47
N VAL A 374 17.52 22.29 -10.95
CA VAL A 374 18.52 21.62 -10.13
C VAL A 374 19.89 22.19 -10.51
N ASN A 375 20.60 22.79 -9.57
CA ASN A 375 21.85 23.50 -9.80
C ASN A 375 21.71 24.65 -10.84
N GLY A 376 20.58 25.34 -10.82
CA GLY A 376 20.27 26.48 -11.70
C GLY A 376 19.73 26.11 -13.09
N GLU A 377 19.77 24.85 -13.50
CA GLU A 377 19.36 24.37 -14.82
C GLU A 377 18.01 23.62 -14.78
N PRO A 378 17.16 23.73 -15.80
CA PRO A 378 15.95 22.93 -15.93
C PRO A 378 16.24 21.44 -15.83
N TYR A 379 15.46 20.74 -15.01
CA TYR A 379 15.72 19.33 -14.72
C TYR A 379 14.78 18.39 -15.47
N SER A 380 15.36 17.33 -16.03
CA SER A 380 14.61 16.25 -16.69
C SER A 380 14.82 14.89 -16.01
N LEU A 381 13.77 14.09 -16.00
CA LEU A 381 13.75 12.73 -15.51
C LEU A 381 13.15 11.82 -16.58
N GLY A 382 13.84 10.74 -16.95
CA GLY A 382 13.34 9.81 -17.97
C GLY A 382 13.05 10.44 -19.35
N GLY A 383 13.67 11.58 -19.66
CA GLY A 383 13.48 12.30 -20.93
C GLY A 383 12.37 13.35 -20.93
N ALA A 384 11.59 13.48 -19.86
CA ALA A 384 10.61 14.54 -19.67
C ALA A 384 11.14 15.63 -18.74
N MET A 385 10.77 16.89 -18.98
CA MET A 385 11.03 17.97 -18.04
C MET A 385 10.12 17.85 -16.83
N CYS A 386 10.68 18.08 -15.63
CA CYS A 386 9.91 18.07 -14.37
C CYS A 386 9.23 19.43 -14.19
N LEU A 387 7.92 19.44 -13.96
CA LEU A 387 7.16 20.65 -13.67
C LEU A 387 7.09 20.89 -12.16
N ASP A 388 7.23 22.15 -11.75
CA ASP A 388 6.96 22.56 -10.36
C ASP A 388 5.47 22.42 -10.04
N PRO A 389 5.07 21.51 -9.11
CA PRO A 389 3.67 21.29 -8.78
C PRO A 389 3.01 22.52 -8.14
N THR A 390 3.81 23.44 -7.60
CA THR A 390 3.33 24.65 -6.91
C THR A 390 3.13 25.82 -7.87
N HIS A 391 3.68 25.73 -9.10
CA HIS A 391 3.66 26.83 -10.05
C HIS A 391 2.25 27.08 -10.61
N PRO A 392 1.79 28.35 -10.71
CA PRO A 392 0.45 28.66 -11.21
C PRO A 392 0.25 28.24 -12.67
N GLY A 393 1.31 28.22 -13.49
CA GLY A 393 1.25 27.69 -14.85
C GLY A 393 0.98 26.19 -14.88
N THR A 394 1.68 25.40 -14.04
CA THR A 394 1.42 23.96 -13.89
C THR A 394 -0.01 23.71 -13.43
N LYS A 395 -0.50 24.44 -12.44
CA LYS A 395 -1.89 24.35 -11.97
C LYS A 395 -2.90 24.70 -13.05
N ALA A 396 -2.63 25.73 -13.84
CA ALA A 396 -3.49 26.10 -14.96
C ALA A 396 -3.51 25.03 -16.08
N TRP A 397 -2.37 24.42 -16.37
CA TRP A 397 -2.29 23.25 -17.24
C TRP A 397 -3.17 22.12 -16.77
N ILE A 398 -3.00 21.70 -15.49
CA ILE A 398 -3.80 20.65 -14.86
C ILE A 398 -5.29 20.96 -14.92
N SER A 399 -5.71 22.16 -14.48
CA SER A 399 -7.13 22.50 -14.43
C SER A 399 -7.74 22.59 -15.83
N THR A 400 -7.04 23.18 -16.81
CA THR A 400 -7.52 23.30 -18.20
C THR A 400 -7.77 21.92 -18.79
N ARG A 401 -6.82 21.00 -18.63
CA ARG A 401 -6.94 19.63 -19.16
C ARG A 401 -8.00 18.81 -18.45
N LEU A 402 -8.05 18.83 -17.13
CA LEU A 402 -9.04 18.07 -16.38
C LEU A 402 -10.46 18.57 -16.62
N GLN A 403 -10.68 19.88 -16.71
CA GLN A 403 -11.99 20.45 -17.04
C GLN A 403 -12.43 20.09 -18.47
N GLU A 404 -11.49 20.11 -19.43
CA GLU A 404 -11.75 19.65 -20.80
C GLU A 404 -12.18 18.17 -20.81
N MET A 405 -11.43 17.28 -20.13
CA MET A 405 -11.73 15.85 -20.05
C MET A 405 -13.09 15.60 -19.40
N LYS A 406 -13.38 16.26 -18.27
CA LYS A 406 -14.69 16.14 -17.58
C LYS A 406 -15.84 16.58 -18.49
N LYS A 407 -15.67 17.70 -19.21
CA LYS A 407 -16.67 18.21 -20.15
C LYS A 407 -16.91 17.27 -21.33
N GLN A 408 -15.89 16.54 -21.79
CA GLN A 408 -16.00 15.53 -22.84
C GLN A 408 -16.67 14.23 -22.36
N GLY A 409 -16.77 14.01 -21.05
CA GLY A 409 -17.44 12.84 -20.45
C GLY A 409 -16.51 11.78 -19.84
N PHE A 410 -15.21 12.02 -19.80
CA PHE A 410 -14.28 11.08 -19.16
C PHE A 410 -14.45 11.05 -17.63
N ARG A 411 -14.39 9.84 -17.04
CA ARG A 411 -14.56 9.63 -15.59
C ARG A 411 -13.54 8.67 -14.96
N PHE A 412 -12.58 8.17 -15.74
CA PHE A 412 -11.42 7.41 -15.26
C PHE A 412 -10.16 8.07 -15.80
N LEU A 413 -9.14 8.24 -14.95
CA LEU A 413 -7.92 8.94 -15.31
C LEU A 413 -6.69 8.15 -14.86
N LYS A 414 -5.90 7.67 -15.83
CA LYS A 414 -4.56 7.12 -15.57
C LYS A 414 -3.56 8.26 -15.47
N LEU A 415 -3.08 8.53 -14.25
CA LEU A 415 -2.05 9.52 -13.95
C LEU A 415 -0.69 8.86 -13.99
N ASP A 416 0.19 9.35 -14.86
CA ASP A 416 1.50 8.76 -15.03
C ASP A 416 2.62 9.76 -14.75
N PHE A 417 3.83 9.22 -14.49
CA PHE A 417 5.04 10.00 -14.22
C PHE A 417 4.87 11.06 -13.13
N THR A 418 4.06 10.77 -12.12
CA THR A 418 3.82 11.72 -11.03
C THR A 418 5.05 11.94 -10.16
N SER A 419 5.99 10.96 -10.12
CA SER A 419 7.31 11.07 -9.46
C SER A 419 8.12 12.29 -9.93
N HIS A 420 7.84 12.82 -11.15
CA HIS A 420 8.48 14.04 -11.66
C HIS A 420 8.18 15.28 -10.80
N GLY A 421 7.01 15.31 -10.14
CA GLY A 421 6.66 16.37 -9.20
C GLY A 421 7.25 16.19 -7.79
N MET A 422 7.93 15.06 -7.53
CA MET A 422 8.51 14.72 -6.23
C MET A 422 10.04 14.94 -6.20
N VAL A 423 10.61 15.62 -7.20
CA VAL A 423 12.04 15.91 -7.28
C VAL A 423 12.41 17.08 -6.40
N GLN A 424 13.47 16.93 -5.57
CA GLN A 424 14.02 18.05 -4.81
C GLN A 424 14.70 19.04 -5.76
N ALA A 425 14.22 20.27 -5.75
CA ALA A 425 14.70 21.37 -6.59
C ALA A 425 15.40 22.45 -5.77
N ASP A 426 16.08 23.37 -6.46
CA ASP A 426 16.74 24.55 -5.84
C ASP A 426 15.73 25.42 -5.07
N SER A 427 14.50 25.53 -5.60
CA SER A 427 13.39 26.26 -5.01
C SER A 427 12.06 25.88 -5.68
N TYR A 428 10.96 26.23 -5.03
CA TYR A 428 9.61 26.10 -5.57
C TYR A 428 8.95 27.47 -5.68
N TYR A 429 7.97 27.59 -6.57
CA TYR A 429 7.27 28.86 -6.78
C TYR A 429 6.48 29.30 -5.55
N ALA A 430 5.83 28.38 -4.86
CA ALA A 430 5.07 28.70 -3.66
C ALA A 430 6.00 29.07 -2.49
N LYS A 431 5.77 30.26 -1.93
CA LYS A 431 6.53 30.74 -0.77
C LYS A 431 6.32 29.81 0.44
N GLY A 432 7.40 29.45 1.09
CA GLY A 432 7.39 28.59 2.27
C GLY A 432 7.46 27.11 1.97
N VAL A 433 7.30 26.68 0.72
CA VAL A 433 7.56 25.30 0.28
C VAL A 433 9.06 25.14 0.08
N THR A 434 9.66 24.20 0.77
CA THR A 434 11.11 23.95 0.76
C THR A 434 11.47 22.51 0.43
N THR A 435 10.53 21.59 0.54
CA THR A 435 10.75 20.17 0.28
C THR A 435 9.94 19.68 -0.91
N ALA A 436 10.46 18.65 -1.58
CA ALA A 436 9.77 18.00 -2.70
C ALA A 436 8.42 17.40 -2.30
N MET A 437 8.34 16.87 -1.07
CA MET A 437 7.10 16.30 -0.53
C MET A 437 6.02 17.38 -0.37
N GLU A 438 6.36 18.54 0.21
CA GLU A 438 5.44 19.68 0.31
C GLU A 438 4.95 20.15 -1.06
N ALA A 439 5.87 20.24 -2.04
CA ALA A 439 5.52 20.64 -3.40
C ALA A 439 4.58 19.65 -4.07
N TYR A 440 4.85 18.37 -3.93
CA TYR A 440 4.03 17.30 -4.48
C TYR A 440 2.63 17.26 -3.86
N ASN A 441 2.53 17.33 -2.54
CA ASN A 441 1.24 17.44 -1.83
C ASN A 441 0.44 18.67 -2.30
N ASN A 442 1.11 19.82 -2.49
CA ASN A 442 0.47 21.04 -2.98
C ASN A 442 -0.13 20.85 -4.39
N GLY A 443 0.61 20.18 -5.29
CA GLY A 443 0.15 19.89 -6.64
C GLY A 443 -0.98 18.89 -6.70
N LEU A 444 -0.86 17.77 -5.96
CA LEU A 444 -1.89 16.72 -5.91
C LEU A 444 -3.17 17.21 -5.21
N SER A 445 -3.07 17.97 -4.12
CA SER A 445 -4.22 18.58 -3.46
C SER A 445 -4.98 19.52 -4.42
N TYR A 446 -4.26 20.27 -5.25
CA TYR A 446 -4.89 21.09 -6.29
C TYR A 446 -5.56 20.23 -7.37
N LEU A 447 -4.87 19.17 -7.85
CA LEU A 447 -5.39 18.26 -8.86
C LEU A 447 -6.69 17.58 -8.39
N THR A 448 -6.68 17.00 -7.19
CA THR A 448 -7.86 16.31 -6.63
C THR A 448 -9.02 17.28 -6.41
N LYS A 449 -8.75 18.51 -5.96
CA LYS A 449 -9.78 19.54 -5.86
C LYS A 449 -10.48 19.80 -7.21
N VAL A 450 -9.72 19.92 -8.32
CA VAL A 450 -10.30 20.11 -9.66
C VAL A 450 -11.06 18.87 -10.13
N VAL A 451 -10.55 17.69 -9.82
CA VAL A 451 -11.22 16.41 -10.14
C VAL A 451 -12.54 16.28 -9.42
N ASP A 452 -12.61 16.67 -8.16
CA ASP A 452 -13.79 16.50 -7.30
C ASP A 452 -14.82 17.65 -7.42
N GLU A 453 -14.53 18.69 -8.24
CA GLU A 453 -15.52 19.71 -8.54
C GLU A 453 -16.71 19.11 -9.30
N GLY A 454 -17.96 19.33 -8.79
CA GLY A 454 -19.20 18.82 -9.37
C GLY A 454 -19.65 17.48 -8.80
N ASP A 455 -20.73 16.94 -9.35
CA ASP A 455 -21.45 15.80 -8.74
C ASP A 455 -20.89 14.41 -9.10
N GLU A 456 -19.95 14.33 -10.04
CA GLU A 456 -19.37 13.07 -10.51
C GLU A 456 -17.85 13.12 -10.45
N PRO A 457 -17.21 12.63 -9.37
CA PRO A 457 -15.76 12.55 -9.28
C PRO A 457 -15.18 11.58 -10.30
N MET A 458 -13.92 11.82 -10.70
CA MET A 458 -13.17 10.91 -11.57
C MET A 458 -12.41 9.89 -10.71
N PHE A 459 -12.31 8.66 -11.20
CA PHE A 459 -11.36 7.67 -10.67
C PHE A 459 -9.94 8.07 -11.04
N LEU A 460 -9.04 8.10 -10.07
CA LEU A 460 -7.63 8.40 -10.26
C LEU A 460 -6.79 7.14 -10.05
N SER A 461 -6.18 6.64 -11.14
CA SER A 461 -5.24 5.53 -11.11
C SER A 461 -3.81 6.05 -11.27
N PHE A 462 -2.99 5.94 -10.24
CA PHE A 462 -1.58 6.30 -10.29
C PHE A 462 -0.76 5.19 -10.96
N SER A 463 -0.05 5.54 -12.03
CA SER A 463 0.81 4.62 -12.77
C SER A 463 2.25 4.70 -12.25
N ILE A 464 3.17 5.46 -12.88
CA ILE A 464 4.50 5.72 -12.30
C ILE A 464 4.37 6.78 -11.21
N SER A 465 4.52 6.34 -9.95
CA SER A 465 4.19 7.16 -8.79
C SER A 465 4.96 6.71 -7.54
N PRO A 466 5.33 7.63 -6.64
CA PRO A 466 5.73 7.26 -5.29
C PRO A 466 4.65 6.43 -4.58
N LEU A 467 5.05 5.61 -3.62
CA LEU A 467 4.08 4.84 -2.83
C LEU A 467 3.28 5.76 -1.89
N PHE A 468 3.92 6.78 -1.37
CA PHE A 468 3.34 7.79 -0.49
C PHE A 468 3.56 9.20 -1.07
N PRO A 469 2.62 10.15 -0.84
CA PRO A 469 1.34 10.00 -0.13
C PRO A 469 0.29 9.27 -0.99
N TYR A 470 -0.51 8.40 -0.36
CA TYR A 470 -1.47 7.51 -1.04
C TYR A 470 -2.87 8.11 -1.21
N HIS A 471 -3.28 9.01 -0.34
CA HIS A 471 -4.66 9.47 -0.16
C HIS A 471 -5.20 10.36 -1.31
N TYR A 472 -4.43 10.58 -2.36
CA TYR A 472 -4.86 11.33 -3.54
C TYR A 472 -5.36 10.42 -4.67
N GLY A 473 -5.02 9.14 -4.69
CA GLY A 473 -5.41 8.19 -5.73
C GLY A 473 -6.42 7.15 -5.25
N ASN A 474 -7.33 6.70 -6.14
CA ASN A 474 -8.19 5.55 -5.87
C ASN A 474 -7.41 4.23 -6.07
N SER A 475 -6.46 4.22 -7.00
CA SER A 475 -5.57 3.08 -7.18
C SER A 475 -4.13 3.51 -7.44
N ARG A 476 -3.21 2.58 -7.23
CA ARG A 476 -1.82 2.72 -7.61
C ARG A 476 -1.32 1.44 -8.26
N ARG A 477 -0.57 1.58 -9.34
CA ARG A 477 0.10 0.46 -10.00
C ARG A 477 1.20 -0.11 -9.11
N VAL A 478 1.17 -1.42 -8.90
CA VAL A 478 2.06 -2.09 -7.95
C VAL A 478 3.52 -2.18 -8.42
N GLY A 479 3.72 -2.28 -9.73
CA GLY A 479 5.04 -2.37 -10.39
C GLY A 479 5.20 -1.40 -11.56
N CYS A 480 6.27 -1.56 -12.33
CA CYS A 480 6.45 -0.90 -13.64
C CYS A 480 5.63 -1.61 -14.72
N ASP A 481 5.82 -1.23 -15.98
CA ASP A 481 5.09 -1.81 -17.11
C ASP A 481 5.26 -3.33 -17.20
N THR A 482 4.17 -4.06 -17.44
CA THR A 482 4.15 -5.51 -17.52
C THR A 482 3.39 -6.00 -18.76
N TRP A 483 3.89 -7.07 -19.37
CA TRP A 483 3.32 -7.65 -20.60
C TRP A 483 2.90 -9.10 -20.41
N ALA A 484 2.93 -9.90 -21.48
CA ALA A 484 2.23 -11.16 -21.56
C ALA A 484 2.98 -12.39 -21.02
N ASP A 485 4.33 -12.38 -21.04
CA ASP A 485 5.10 -13.57 -20.71
C ASP A 485 5.17 -13.84 -19.20
N ILE A 486 5.57 -15.06 -18.85
CA ILE A 486 5.59 -15.51 -17.46
C ILE A 486 6.56 -14.73 -16.58
N GLY A 487 7.67 -14.20 -17.13
CA GLY A 487 8.61 -13.37 -16.39
C GLY A 487 7.99 -12.03 -15.99
N GLN A 488 7.15 -11.46 -16.84
CA GLN A 488 6.38 -10.24 -16.53
C GLN A 488 5.30 -10.53 -15.47
N THR A 489 4.68 -11.69 -15.52
CA THR A 489 3.76 -12.17 -14.47
C THR A 489 4.50 -12.31 -13.15
N GLU A 490 5.66 -12.96 -13.12
CA GLU A 490 6.51 -13.11 -11.93
C GLU A 490 6.90 -11.73 -11.35
N TYR A 491 7.27 -10.78 -12.20
CA TYR A 491 7.57 -9.42 -11.78
C TYR A 491 6.37 -8.72 -11.12
N CYS A 492 5.18 -8.80 -11.72
CA CYS A 492 3.95 -8.28 -11.10
C CYS A 492 3.67 -8.93 -9.75
N MET A 493 3.83 -10.26 -9.66
CA MET A 493 3.61 -11.01 -8.44
C MET A 493 4.68 -10.72 -7.36
N ASN A 494 5.92 -10.33 -7.74
CA ASN A 494 6.91 -9.83 -6.79
C ASN A 494 6.40 -8.60 -6.05
N ALA A 495 5.73 -7.67 -6.75
CA ALA A 495 5.22 -6.45 -6.14
C ALA A 495 4.22 -6.75 -5.02
N ILE A 496 3.31 -7.72 -5.18
CA ILE A 496 2.39 -8.10 -4.10
C ILE A 496 2.98 -9.13 -3.12
N SER A 497 4.08 -9.81 -3.46
CA SER A 497 4.81 -10.64 -2.49
C SER A 497 5.38 -9.85 -1.32
N GLY A 498 5.69 -8.56 -1.52
CA GLY A 498 6.15 -7.66 -0.48
C GLY A 498 5.22 -6.46 -0.22
N GLY A 499 4.23 -6.22 -1.09
CA GLY A 499 3.39 -5.02 -1.09
C GLY A 499 1.88 -5.27 -1.13
N TRP A 500 1.36 -6.47 -0.86
CA TRP A 500 -0.10 -6.74 -0.81
C TRP A 500 -0.84 -5.78 0.12
N TRP A 501 -0.22 -5.40 1.22
CA TRP A 501 -0.77 -4.52 2.27
C TRP A 501 -1.10 -3.10 1.76
N THR A 502 -0.59 -2.69 0.60
CA THR A 502 -0.92 -1.40 -0.02
C THR A 502 -2.37 -1.33 -0.47
N ASP A 503 -3.05 -2.47 -0.60
CA ASP A 503 -4.50 -2.59 -0.77
C ASP A 503 -5.33 -1.96 0.38
N LEU A 504 -4.70 -1.75 1.54
CA LEU A 504 -5.30 -1.05 2.67
C LEU A 504 -5.08 0.46 2.64
N LEU A 505 -4.23 0.96 1.72
CA LEU A 505 -3.94 2.37 1.51
C LEU A 505 -4.68 2.97 0.31
N TYR A 506 -4.94 2.14 -0.70
CA TYR A 506 -5.69 2.49 -1.91
C TYR A 506 -6.98 1.65 -1.99
N GLN A 507 -8.02 2.15 -2.66
CA GLN A 507 -9.22 1.32 -2.90
C GLN A 507 -8.88 0.06 -3.69
N TYR A 508 -7.92 0.17 -4.64
CA TYR A 508 -7.49 -0.94 -5.47
C TYR A 508 -5.99 -0.86 -5.77
N ASN A 509 -5.34 -2.00 -5.83
CA ASN A 509 -4.04 -2.13 -6.45
C ASN A 509 -4.18 -2.39 -7.95
N ASP A 510 -3.32 -1.79 -8.76
CA ASP A 510 -3.32 -1.91 -10.22
C ASP A 510 -2.16 -2.84 -10.66
N PRO A 511 -2.45 -4.00 -11.26
CA PRO A 511 -1.44 -4.94 -11.79
C PRO A 511 -0.80 -4.49 -13.09
N ASP A 512 -1.10 -3.29 -13.56
CA ASP A 512 -0.88 -2.80 -14.92
C ASP A 512 -1.73 -3.54 -15.97
N HIS A 513 -1.53 -3.21 -17.24
CA HIS A 513 -2.28 -3.79 -18.34
C HIS A 513 -2.09 -5.31 -18.46
N LEU A 514 -3.20 -6.04 -18.44
CA LEU A 514 -3.21 -7.49 -18.60
C LEU A 514 -3.14 -7.83 -20.10
N VAL A 515 -1.95 -8.13 -20.59
CA VAL A 515 -1.74 -8.52 -21.99
C VAL A 515 -1.66 -10.04 -22.07
N MET A 516 -2.43 -10.64 -22.99
CA MET A 516 -2.40 -12.08 -23.29
C MET A 516 -1.76 -12.34 -24.65
N VAL A 517 -2.11 -11.50 -25.66
CA VAL A 517 -1.61 -11.58 -27.03
C VAL A 517 -0.89 -10.28 -27.35
N GLY A 518 0.41 -10.27 -27.18
CA GLY A 518 1.22 -9.08 -27.32
C GLY A 518 1.27 -8.51 -28.75
N SER A 519 1.81 -7.31 -28.87
CA SER A 519 2.02 -6.61 -30.14
C SER A 519 3.09 -7.26 -31.01
N GLY A 520 3.97 -8.06 -30.43
CA GLY A 520 5.20 -8.57 -31.04
C GLY A 520 6.32 -7.52 -31.10
N GLY A 521 6.07 -6.35 -30.51
CA GLY A 521 7.03 -5.26 -30.34
C GLY A 521 7.78 -5.35 -29.00
N TRP A 522 8.23 -4.24 -28.52
CA TRP A 522 9.05 -4.08 -27.35
C TRP A 522 8.43 -4.70 -26.08
N GLY A 523 9.05 -5.76 -25.55
CA GLY A 523 8.62 -6.43 -24.31
C GLY A 523 7.32 -7.27 -24.41
N SER A 524 6.70 -7.42 -25.59
CA SER A 524 5.38 -8.02 -25.73
C SER A 524 5.36 -9.15 -26.78
N PRO A 525 5.77 -10.39 -26.43
CA PRO A 525 5.80 -11.51 -27.36
C PRO A 525 4.40 -11.93 -27.81
N LYS A 526 4.23 -12.26 -29.09
CA LYS A 526 2.96 -12.70 -29.68
C LYS A 526 2.52 -14.13 -29.31
N ASN A 527 3.46 -14.97 -28.88
CA ASN A 527 3.25 -16.42 -28.80
C ASN A 527 3.28 -16.96 -27.36
N CYS A 528 2.69 -16.21 -26.41
CA CYS A 528 2.50 -16.75 -25.07
C CYS A 528 1.52 -17.92 -25.07
N THR A 529 1.83 -18.93 -24.27
CA THR A 529 0.99 -20.12 -24.09
C THR A 529 -0.31 -19.77 -23.37
N LEU A 530 -1.29 -20.66 -23.44
CA LEU A 530 -2.53 -20.51 -22.69
C LEU A 530 -2.28 -20.51 -21.16
N GLY A 531 -1.28 -21.27 -20.71
CA GLY A 531 -0.84 -21.26 -19.30
C GLY A 531 -0.32 -19.88 -18.86
N GLU A 532 0.57 -19.28 -19.65
CA GLU A 532 1.07 -17.91 -19.40
C GLU A 532 -0.06 -16.89 -19.37
N ASN A 533 -1.05 -17.03 -20.28
CA ASN A 533 -2.23 -16.15 -20.29
C ASN A 533 -3.09 -16.32 -19.02
N ARG A 534 -3.33 -17.58 -18.56
CA ARG A 534 -4.03 -17.83 -17.28
C ARG A 534 -3.25 -17.21 -16.11
N ALA A 535 -1.94 -17.40 -16.08
CA ALA A 535 -1.10 -16.84 -15.02
C ALA A 535 -1.15 -15.30 -15.04
N ARG A 536 -1.04 -14.64 -16.20
CA ARG A 536 -1.11 -13.18 -16.31
C ARG A 536 -2.49 -12.66 -15.90
N PHE A 537 -3.57 -13.29 -16.35
CA PHE A 537 -4.93 -12.90 -15.99
C PHE A 537 -5.20 -13.10 -14.49
N THR A 538 -4.76 -14.23 -13.93
CA THR A 538 -4.87 -14.50 -12.49
C THR A 538 -4.06 -13.48 -11.66
N SER A 539 -2.88 -13.04 -12.15
CA SER A 539 -2.10 -12.04 -11.44
C SER A 539 -2.88 -10.73 -11.28
N GLY A 540 -3.71 -10.35 -12.27
CA GLY A 540 -4.66 -9.25 -12.12
C GLY A 540 -5.70 -9.52 -11.05
N ALA A 541 -6.36 -10.68 -11.12
CA ALA A 541 -7.43 -11.06 -10.21
C ALA A 541 -7.01 -11.12 -8.73
N VAL A 542 -5.75 -11.49 -8.45
CA VAL A 542 -5.20 -11.53 -7.09
C VAL A 542 -4.47 -10.25 -6.67
N THR A 543 -4.38 -9.27 -7.56
CA THR A 543 -3.80 -7.95 -7.25
C THR A 543 -4.88 -6.91 -6.98
N GLY A 544 -5.94 -6.86 -7.81
CA GLY A 544 -7.04 -5.92 -7.61
C GLY A 544 -7.80 -5.55 -8.88
N MET A 545 -7.21 -4.78 -9.79
CA MET A 545 -7.90 -4.30 -11.00
C MET A 545 -7.76 -5.26 -12.19
N MET A 546 -8.77 -5.29 -13.08
CA MET A 546 -8.85 -6.18 -14.25
C MET A 546 -8.87 -5.36 -15.55
N MET A 547 -7.76 -4.68 -15.87
CA MET A 547 -7.63 -3.86 -17.09
C MET A 547 -6.85 -4.60 -18.16
N VAL A 548 -7.56 -5.27 -19.09
CA VAL A 548 -6.96 -6.01 -20.23
C VAL A 548 -6.52 -5.02 -21.32
N ALA A 549 -5.48 -5.37 -22.09
CA ALA A 549 -4.94 -4.44 -23.07
C ALA A 549 -4.62 -5.05 -24.44
N ASP A 550 -5.21 -6.21 -24.76
CA ASP A 550 -5.08 -6.81 -26.09
C ASP A 550 -5.86 -6.02 -27.15
N ASN A 551 -5.46 -6.17 -28.41
CA ASN A 551 -6.22 -5.65 -29.53
C ASN A 551 -7.38 -6.62 -29.88
N PHE A 552 -8.62 -6.16 -29.76
CA PHE A 552 -9.83 -6.91 -30.10
C PHE A 552 -10.54 -6.38 -31.36
N ALA A 553 -10.03 -5.32 -31.99
CA ALA A 553 -10.63 -4.74 -33.19
C ALA A 553 -10.21 -5.54 -34.44
N LEU A 554 -11.17 -6.23 -35.09
CA LEU A 554 -10.91 -7.02 -36.30
C LEU A 554 -10.63 -6.14 -37.54
N ASN A 555 -11.11 -4.89 -37.50
CA ASN A 555 -10.94 -3.91 -38.57
C ASN A 555 -9.78 -2.95 -38.34
N ASP A 556 -8.97 -3.19 -37.30
CA ASP A 556 -7.79 -2.36 -37.03
C ASP A 556 -6.68 -2.62 -38.02
N ASP A 557 -6.16 -1.55 -38.64
CA ASP A 557 -5.07 -1.58 -39.62
C ASP A 557 -3.70 -1.14 -39.04
N SER A 558 -3.62 -0.91 -37.74
CA SER A 558 -2.37 -0.51 -37.05
C SER A 558 -1.25 -1.55 -37.19
N GLY A 559 -1.62 -2.81 -37.42
CA GLY A 559 -0.72 -3.95 -37.47
C GLY A 559 -0.20 -4.40 -36.10
N ASN A 560 -0.73 -3.83 -34.99
CA ASN A 560 -0.38 -4.18 -33.63
C ASN A 560 -1.33 -5.27 -33.08
N GLY A 561 -0.74 -6.34 -32.55
CA GLY A 561 -1.47 -7.47 -31.99
C GLY A 561 -2.02 -8.44 -33.05
N ASP A 562 -2.95 -9.29 -32.59
CA ASP A 562 -3.65 -10.30 -33.38
C ASP A 562 -5.08 -10.41 -32.85
N ALA A 563 -5.99 -9.60 -33.39
CA ALA A 563 -7.35 -9.49 -32.89
C ALA A 563 -8.14 -10.80 -32.93
N PRO A 564 -8.06 -11.64 -34.04
CA PRO A 564 -8.66 -12.96 -34.01
C PRO A 564 -8.15 -13.86 -32.87
N LEU A 565 -6.84 -13.88 -32.63
CA LEU A 565 -6.25 -14.65 -31.53
C LEU A 565 -6.65 -14.06 -30.15
N SER A 566 -6.65 -12.74 -30.01
CA SER A 566 -7.09 -12.08 -28.78
C SER A 566 -8.53 -12.43 -28.42
N ARG A 567 -9.45 -12.43 -29.40
CA ARG A 567 -10.85 -12.86 -29.21
C ARG A 567 -10.95 -14.34 -28.84
N ALA A 568 -10.13 -15.22 -29.45
CA ALA A 568 -10.08 -16.64 -29.09
C ALA A 568 -9.57 -16.82 -27.65
N ARG A 569 -8.52 -16.09 -27.25
CA ARG A 569 -8.01 -16.09 -25.85
C ARG A 569 -9.03 -15.55 -24.87
N ALA A 570 -9.77 -14.51 -25.23
CA ALA A 570 -10.83 -13.97 -24.36
C ALA A 570 -11.90 -15.02 -24.05
N GLN A 571 -12.28 -15.86 -25.01
CA GLN A 571 -13.24 -16.94 -24.77
C GLN A 571 -12.73 -17.98 -23.77
N GLU A 572 -11.44 -18.31 -23.80
CA GLU A 572 -10.84 -19.31 -22.94
C GLU A 572 -10.47 -18.78 -21.54
N ILE A 573 -10.20 -17.48 -21.43
CA ILE A 573 -9.65 -16.84 -20.21
C ILE A 573 -10.67 -15.87 -19.60
N MET A 574 -11.08 -14.83 -20.34
CA MET A 574 -11.87 -13.72 -19.78
C MET A 574 -13.33 -14.11 -19.48
N MET A 575 -13.85 -15.16 -20.09
CA MET A 575 -15.22 -15.65 -19.86
C MET A 575 -15.33 -16.69 -18.73
N ASN A 576 -14.25 -16.92 -17.97
CA ASN A 576 -14.30 -17.77 -16.78
C ASN A 576 -14.98 -17.02 -15.62
N LYS A 577 -16.24 -17.38 -15.35
CA LYS A 577 -17.08 -16.69 -14.36
C LYS A 577 -16.56 -16.87 -12.93
N ASP A 578 -16.02 -18.04 -12.58
CA ASP A 578 -15.50 -18.28 -11.23
C ASP A 578 -14.26 -17.42 -10.93
N VAL A 579 -13.37 -17.26 -11.92
CA VAL A 579 -12.20 -16.38 -11.78
C VAL A 579 -12.60 -14.90 -11.75
N ASN A 580 -13.60 -14.52 -12.57
CA ASN A 580 -14.11 -13.14 -12.57
C ASN A 580 -14.83 -12.79 -11.25
N GLU A 581 -15.58 -13.73 -10.65
CA GLU A 581 -16.19 -13.57 -9.33
C GLU A 581 -15.12 -13.35 -8.24
N MET A 582 -14.04 -14.11 -8.27
CA MET A 582 -12.88 -13.87 -7.39
C MET A 582 -12.24 -12.51 -7.65
N ALA A 583 -12.03 -12.13 -8.89
CA ALA A 583 -11.45 -10.86 -9.29
C ALA A 583 -12.30 -9.64 -8.87
N ASP A 584 -13.64 -9.80 -8.82
CA ASP A 584 -14.56 -8.74 -8.40
C ASP A 584 -14.43 -8.37 -6.90
N LEU A 585 -13.75 -9.20 -6.11
CA LEU A 585 -13.35 -8.82 -4.75
C LEU A 585 -12.48 -7.55 -4.75
N GLY A 586 -11.71 -7.31 -5.82
CA GLY A 586 -10.83 -6.16 -5.97
C GLY A 586 -9.73 -6.08 -4.93
N ARG A 587 -9.26 -7.22 -4.38
CA ARG A 587 -8.35 -7.29 -3.25
C ARG A 587 -7.01 -7.91 -3.61
N SER A 588 -5.96 -7.43 -2.96
CA SER A 588 -4.65 -8.06 -3.06
C SER A 588 -4.55 -9.26 -2.13
N PHE A 589 -4.13 -10.39 -2.68
CA PHE A 589 -3.92 -11.61 -1.91
C PHE A 589 -2.61 -11.57 -1.15
N MET A 590 -2.64 -11.96 0.11
CA MET A 590 -1.46 -12.06 0.95
C MET A 590 -0.62 -13.28 0.55
N PRO A 591 0.73 -13.19 0.51
CA PRO A 591 1.57 -14.35 0.28
C PRO A 591 1.45 -15.33 1.46
N VAL A 592 1.32 -16.63 1.18
CA VAL A 592 1.19 -17.67 2.23
C VAL A 592 2.47 -17.75 3.07
N TYR A 593 3.63 -17.71 2.43
CA TYR A 593 4.92 -17.87 3.13
C TYR A 593 5.67 -16.54 3.31
N GLY A 594 5.77 -15.75 2.27
CA GLY A 594 6.39 -14.43 2.34
C GLY A 594 7.91 -14.41 2.20
N HIS A 595 8.62 -15.54 2.20
CA HIS A 595 10.09 -15.56 2.14
C HIS A 595 10.69 -16.77 1.43
N LYS A 596 9.90 -17.75 1.03
CA LYS A 596 10.42 -18.93 0.32
C LYS A 596 11.10 -18.51 -0.97
N GLU A 597 12.33 -18.96 -1.15
CA GLU A 597 13.04 -18.82 -2.40
C GLU A 597 12.44 -19.76 -3.44
N HIS A 598 12.22 -19.22 -4.63
CA HIS A 598 11.74 -19.98 -5.78
C HIS A 598 12.79 -19.89 -6.87
N ASN A 599 13.09 -21.00 -7.51
CA ASN A 599 13.99 -21.05 -8.66
C ASN A 599 15.42 -20.51 -8.39
N GLY A 600 15.82 -20.43 -7.13
CA GLY A 600 17.14 -19.93 -6.73
C GLY A 600 17.32 -18.42 -6.94
N ASN A 601 16.24 -17.67 -7.16
CA ASN A 601 16.25 -16.22 -7.31
C ASN A 601 15.64 -15.57 -6.06
N ALA A 602 16.47 -14.89 -5.26
CA ALA A 602 16.03 -14.21 -4.04
C ALA A 602 15.06 -13.03 -4.32
N ASP A 603 15.08 -12.51 -5.55
CA ASP A 603 14.18 -11.43 -6.00
C ASP A 603 12.88 -11.97 -6.65
N ALA A 604 12.71 -13.30 -6.69
CA ALA A 604 11.57 -13.93 -7.29
C ALA A 604 10.28 -13.66 -6.49
N ALA A 605 9.15 -13.76 -7.18
CA ALA A 605 7.84 -13.71 -6.53
C ALA A 605 7.59 -14.96 -5.69
N GLU A 606 6.76 -14.83 -4.66
CA GLU A 606 6.15 -15.97 -4.00
C GLU A 606 5.29 -16.75 -5.00
N THR A 607 5.10 -18.03 -4.77
CA THR A 607 4.27 -18.88 -5.63
C THR A 607 2.86 -19.07 -5.09
N CYS A 608 2.65 -18.90 -3.80
CA CYS A 608 1.38 -19.16 -3.13
C CYS A 608 0.82 -17.89 -2.50
N PHE A 609 -0.43 -17.56 -2.83
CA PHE A 609 -1.14 -16.39 -2.30
C PHE A 609 -2.52 -16.81 -1.84
N MET A 610 -3.03 -16.16 -0.80
CA MET A 610 -4.34 -16.46 -0.23
C MET A 610 -5.14 -15.21 0.11
N HIS A 611 -6.46 -15.37 0.10
CA HIS A 611 -7.38 -14.35 0.58
C HIS A 611 -8.61 -14.99 1.22
N HIS A 612 -8.91 -14.58 2.45
CA HIS A 612 -10.08 -15.01 3.19
C HIS A 612 -11.24 -14.03 3.00
N THR A 613 -12.40 -14.55 2.65
CA THR A 613 -13.69 -13.86 2.76
C THR A 613 -14.53 -14.55 3.86
N GLU A 614 -15.73 -14.06 4.15
CA GLU A 614 -16.63 -14.74 5.08
C GLU A 614 -16.98 -16.16 4.57
N GLU A 615 -17.26 -16.31 3.28
CA GLU A 615 -17.77 -17.54 2.68
C GLU A 615 -16.67 -18.43 2.07
N TYR A 616 -15.57 -17.82 1.62
CA TYR A 616 -14.53 -18.54 0.89
C TYR A 616 -13.13 -18.26 1.43
N LEU A 617 -12.24 -19.24 1.21
CA LEU A 617 -10.81 -19.04 1.15
C LEU A 617 -10.38 -19.27 -0.31
N TYR A 618 -9.69 -18.32 -0.89
CA TYR A 618 -9.07 -18.43 -2.20
C TYR A 618 -7.56 -18.65 -2.05
N VAL A 619 -7.01 -19.60 -2.82
CA VAL A 619 -5.58 -19.92 -2.84
C VAL A 619 -5.13 -19.98 -4.29
N ALA A 620 -4.22 -19.09 -4.69
CA ALA A 620 -3.60 -19.10 -6.02
C ALA A 620 -2.17 -19.65 -5.92
N VAL A 621 -1.85 -20.64 -6.77
CA VAL A 621 -0.54 -21.26 -6.84
C VAL A 621 0.03 -21.08 -8.23
N PHE A 622 1.06 -20.24 -8.35
CA PHE A 622 1.77 -19.92 -9.61
C PHE A 622 2.97 -20.83 -9.80
N ASN A 623 3.24 -21.15 -11.07
CA ASN A 623 4.48 -21.79 -11.49
C ASN A 623 5.15 -20.96 -12.58
N TYR A 624 6.22 -20.27 -12.24
CA TYR A 624 6.98 -19.41 -13.15
C TYR A 624 8.03 -20.18 -13.96
N THR A 625 8.17 -21.50 -13.75
CA THR A 625 9.24 -22.32 -14.34
C THR A 625 8.83 -23.01 -15.64
N ASP A 626 9.82 -23.49 -16.40
CA ASP A 626 9.64 -24.29 -17.63
C ASP A 626 9.25 -25.77 -17.37
N LYS A 627 9.05 -26.16 -16.12
CA LYS A 627 8.69 -27.52 -15.72
C LYS A 627 7.44 -27.50 -14.86
N GLU A 628 6.70 -28.61 -14.88
CA GLU A 628 5.61 -28.83 -13.94
C GLU A 628 6.11 -28.75 -12.49
N SER A 629 5.36 -28.06 -11.64
CA SER A 629 5.58 -27.96 -10.20
C SER A 629 4.49 -28.73 -9.47
N ALA A 630 4.89 -29.57 -8.52
CA ALA A 630 3.97 -30.28 -7.65
C ALA A 630 4.42 -30.15 -6.20
N GLY A 631 3.46 -30.08 -5.29
CA GLY A 631 3.71 -29.93 -3.86
C GLY A 631 2.43 -30.01 -3.05
N SER A 632 2.55 -29.68 -1.77
CA SER A 632 1.41 -29.53 -0.87
C SER A 632 1.59 -28.29 0.00
N ILE A 633 0.47 -27.74 0.47
CA ILE A 633 0.40 -26.62 1.41
C ILE A 633 -0.36 -27.14 2.64
N PRO A 634 0.25 -27.12 3.83
CA PRO A 634 -0.46 -27.44 5.07
C PRO A 634 -1.68 -26.52 5.24
N LEU A 635 -2.83 -27.06 5.62
CA LEU A 635 -4.03 -26.27 5.87
C LEU A 635 -3.80 -25.21 6.98
N SER A 636 -2.94 -25.51 7.95
CA SER A 636 -2.51 -24.56 8.97
C SER A 636 -1.83 -23.32 8.41
N ASP A 637 -1.04 -23.45 7.31
CA ASP A 637 -0.42 -22.32 6.64
C ASP A 637 -1.44 -21.47 5.85
N LEU A 638 -2.58 -22.09 5.51
CA LEU A 638 -3.74 -21.43 4.90
C LEU A 638 -4.74 -20.89 5.95
N GLU A 639 -4.41 -20.98 7.22
CA GLU A 639 -5.25 -20.52 8.34
C GLU A 639 -6.67 -21.14 8.34
N ILE A 640 -6.76 -22.41 7.96
CA ILE A 640 -8.01 -23.21 7.93
C ILE A 640 -7.73 -24.63 8.40
N ALA A 641 -8.72 -25.30 8.98
CA ALA A 641 -8.64 -26.69 9.38
C ALA A 641 -9.50 -27.61 8.50
N GLY A 642 -9.21 -28.91 8.47
CA GLY A 642 -9.93 -29.88 7.63
C GLY A 642 -11.44 -29.97 7.89
N GLY A 643 -11.91 -29.54 9.05
CA GLY A 643 -13.33 -29.48 9.42
C GLY A 643 -14.08 -28.23 8.96
N ASP A 644 -13.38 -27.18 8.52
CA ASP A 644 -13.90 -25.81 8.34
C ASP A 644 -14.49 -25.56 6.95
N PHE A 645 -14.36 -26.49 6.03
CA PHE A 645 -14.89 -26.38 4.67
C PHE A 645 -15.61 -27.66 4.24
N ASP A 646 -16.46 -27.57 3.22
CA ASP A 646 -17.22 -28.71 2.70
C ASP A 646 -16.86 -29.05 1.24
N ALA A 647 -16.29 -28.13 0.51
CA ALA A 647 -15.87 -28.33 -0.87
C ALA A 647 -14.67 -27.48 -1.25
N VAL A 648 -13.83 -28.01 -2.13
CA VAL A 648 -12.76 -27.26 -2.79
C VAL A 648 -12.91 -27.38 -4.30
N LYS A 649 -12.90 -26.25 -5.00
CA LYS A 649 -13.00 -26.17 -6.44
C LYS A 649 -11.75 -25.53 -7.06
N GLU A 650 -11.19 -26.13 -8.10
CA GLU A 650 -10.18 -25.49 -8.93
C GLU A 650 -10.87 -24.64 -9.99
N LEU A 651 -10.63 -23.33 -9.99
CA LEU A 651 -11.46 -22.37 -10.71
C LEU A 651 -11.22 -22.37 -12.23
N TRP A 652 -10.03 -22.75 -12.70
CA TRP A 652 -9.73 -22.79 -14.12
C TRP A 652 -10.32 -24.02 -14.81
N SER A 653 -10.26 -25.18 -14.19
CA SER A 653 -10.83 -26.43 -14.73
C SER A 653 -12.29 -26.64 -14.33
N GLY A 654 -12.75 -26.00 -13.26
CA GLY A 654 -14.06 -26.23 -12.66
C GLY A 654 -14.17 -27.55 -11.87
N GLU A 655 -13.07 -28.28 -11.70
CA GLU A 655 -13.03 -29.58 -11.03
C GLU A 655 -13.14 -29.44 -9.51
N THR A 656 -13.82 -30.39 -8.90
CA THR A 656 -13.79 -30.55 -7.44
C THR A 656 -12.49 -31.23 -7.04
N VAL A 657 -11.79 -30.62 -6.06
CA VAL A 657 -10.53 -31.12 -5.53
C VAL A 657 -10.79 -31.82 -4.19
N LEU A 658 -10.28 -33.01 -4.03
CA LEU A 658 -10.29 -33.72 -2.77
C LEU A 658 -9.05 -33.32 -1.95
N VAL A 659 -9.29 -32.82 -0.75
CA VAL A 659 -8.23 -32.56 0.24
C VAL A 659 -8.14 -33.81 1.11
N ASP A 660 -6.99 -34.47 1.08
CA ASP A 660 -6.74 -35.67 1.88
C ASP A 660 -5.80 -35.33 3.04
N GLY A 661 -6.30 -35.56 4.26
CA GLY A 661 -5.59 -35.13 5.46
C GLY A 661 -5.61 -33.63 5.69
N ASP A 662 -4.49 -33.09 6.17
CA ASP A 662 -4.33 -31.68 6.58
C ASP A 662 -3.51 -30.85 5.56
N GLU A 663 -3.52 -31.23 4.27
CA GLU A 663 -2.75 -30.58 3.21
C GLU A 663 -3.55 -30.43 1.92
N LEU A 664 -3.40 -29.25 1.27
CA LEU A 664 -3.81 -29.02 -0.10
C LEU A 664 -2.70 -29.49 -1.06
N SER A 665 -2.87 -30.63 -1.69
CA SER A 665 -1.97 -31.07 -2.76
C SER A 665 -2.24 -30.35 -4.08
N TYR A 666 -1.18 -29.93 -4.78
CA TYR A 666 -1.30 -29.25 -6.05
C TYR A 666 -0.32 -29.77 -7.09
N LYS A 667 -0.68 -29.57 -8.35
CA LYS A 667 0.13 -29.86 -9.52
C LYS A 667 -0.13 -28.78 -10.58
N VAL A 668 0.86 -27.89 -10.79
CA VAL A 668 0.75 -26.76 -11.68
C VAL A 668 1.64 -26.99 -12.89
N PRO A 669 1.09 -26.97 -14.14
CA PRO A 669 1.90 -27.09 -15.34
C PRO A 669 2.98 -26.02 -15.44
N ALA A 670 3.95 -26.21 -16.36
CA ALA A 670 4.97 -25.20 -16.64
C ALA A 670 4.35 -23.87 -17.06
N LYS A 671 4.81 -22.76 -16.52
CA LYS A 671 4.36 -21.38 -16.83
C LYS A 671 2.83 -21.23 -16.76
N ASP A 672 2.26 -21.63 -15.63
CA ASP A 672 0.81 -21.65 -15.45
C ASP A 672 0.43 -21.33 -14.01
N VAL A 673 -0.85 -21.39 -13.70
CA VAL A 673 -1.42 -21.14 -12.37
C VAL A 673 -2.57 -22.12 -12.09
N LYS A 674 -2.78 -22.44 -10.84
CA LYS A 674 -3.97 -23.06 -10.28
C LYS A 674 -4.60 -22.17 -9.24
N VAL A 675 -5.93 -22.09 -9.21
CA VAL A 675 -6.67 -21.31 -8.22
C VAL A 675 -7.69 -22.21 -7.55
N PHE A 676 -7.58 -22.32 -6.24
CA PHE A 676 -8.45 -23.14 -5.42
C PHE A 676 -9.38 -22.24 -4.61
N ARG A 677 -10.69 -22.56 -4.61
CA ARG A 677 -11.69 -21.93 -3.77
C ARG A 677 -12.23 -22.96 -2.77
N PHE A 678 -11.96 -22.73 -1.50
CA PHE A 678 -12.54 -23.49 -0.39
C PHE A 678 -13.86 -22.83 -0.02
N HIS A 679 -14.96 -23.59 -0.02
CA HIS A 679 -16.23 -23.13 0.51
C HIS A 679 -16.26 -23.42 2.00
N LYS A 680 -16.20 -22.37 2.81
CA LYS A 680 -16.19 -22.46 4.27
C LYS A 680 -17.55 -22.88 4.78
N LYS A 681 -17.59 -23.72 5.80
CA LYS A 681 -18.83 -24.02 6.49
C LYS A 681 -19.31 -22.78 7.26
N PRO A 682 -20.62 -22.56 7.38
CA PRO A 682 -21.13 -21.48 8.21
C PRO A 682 -20.58 -21.60 9.64
N GLY A 683 -19.92 -20.55 10.14
CA GLY A 683 -19.25 -20.54 11.45
C GLY A 683 -17.77 -20.89 11.45
N SER A 684 -17.20 -21.43 10.33
CA SER A 684 -15.77 -21.79 10.23
C SER A 684 -14.86 -20.64 9.82
N GLY A 685 -15.39 -19.48 9.55
CA GLY A 685 -14.64 -18.31 9.07
C GLY A 685 -13.86 -17.52 10.12
N ILE A 686 -14.09 -17.78 11.39
CA ILE A 686 -13.31 -17.43 12.58
C ILE A 686 -13.59 -18.62 13.47
N ALA A 687 -12.58 -19.32 13.96
CA ALA A 687 -12.78 -20.51 14.79
C ALA A 687 -13.95 -20.29 15.77
N ASP A 688 -15.13 -20.87 15.46
CA ASP A 688 -16.06 -21.18 16.52
C ASP A 688 -15.26 -22.08 17.45
N ALA A 689 -14.79 -21.52 18.53
CA ALA A 689 -14.42 -22.34 19.68
C ALA A 689 -15.69 -23.06 20.09
N THR A 690 -15.97 -24.17 19.39
CA THR A 690 -16.93 -25.13 19.89
C THR A 690 -16.36 -25.54 21.23
N SER A 691 -17.08 -25.14 22.26
CA SER A 691 -16.98 -25.63 23.62
C SER A 691 -16.49 -27.06 23.62
N GLU A 692 -15.34 -27.31 24.21
CA GLU A 692 -15.18 -28.55 24.96
C GLU A 692 -16.41 -28.66 25.87
N GLU A 693 -17.12 -29.78 25.82
CA GLU A 693 -18.30 -30.05 26.61
C GLU A 693 -18.06 -29.63 28.06
N GLY A 694 -18.75 -28.58 28.52
CA GLY A 694 -18.82 -28.28 29.92
C GLY A 694 -18.97 -26.85 30.42
N LYS A 695 -18.85 -25.78 29.58
CA LYS A 695 -19.15 -24.40 30.01
C LYS A 695 -19.88 -23.62 28.93
N ASP A 696 -21.18 -23.37 29.14
CA ASP A 696 -21.99 -22.42 28.40
C ASP A 696 -21.45 -21.00 28.63
N VAL A 697 -20.51 -20.54 27.81
CA VAL A 697 -20.07 -19.14 27.83
C VAL A 697 -21.01 -18.35 26.93
N ARG A 698 -21.67 -17.32 27.46
CA ARG A 698 -22.63 -16.46 26.74
C ARG A 698 -22.04 -15.09 26.51
N LEU A 699 -22.40 -14.52 25.38
CA LEU A 699 -22.08 -13.15 25.00
C LEU A 699 -23.41 -12.43 24.61
N ASP A 700 -23.78 -11.45 25.41
CA ASP A 700 -24.96 -10.60 25.15
C ASP A 700 -24.50 -9.23 24.69
N VAL A 701 -25.05 -8.73 23.59
CA VAL A 701 -24.64 -7.46 22.96
C VAL A 701 -25.85 -6.53 22.81
N HIS A 702 -25.70 -5.31 23.31
CA HIS A 702 -26.70 -4.26 23.23
C HIS A 702 -26.13 -2.98 22.60
N VAL A 703 -26.74 -2.45 21.55
CA VAL A 703 -26.34 -1.21 20.92
C VAL A 703 -27.27 -0.07 21.38
N LEU A 704 -26.68 1.00 21.89
CA LEU A 704 -27.37 2.19 22.35
C LEU A 704 -26.90 3.42 21.56
N SER A 705 -27.79 4.38 21.36
CA SER A 705 -27.42 5.70 20.83
C SER A 705 -26.79 6.54 21.93
N GLY A 706 -25.54 6.93 21.77
CA GLY A 706 -24.82 7.79 22.72
C GLY A 706 -25.32 9.24 22.68
N SER A 707 -25.10 9.97 23.75
CA SER A 707 -25.58 11.36 23.97
C SER A 707 -25.04 12.38 22.94
N ASN A 708 -23.97 12.05 22.21
CA ASN A 708 -23.30 12.91 21.21
C ASN A 708 -23.48 12.44 19.76
N GLY A 709 -24.50 11.61 19.49
CA GLY A 709 -24.75 11.06 18.13
C GLY A 709 -23.86 9.88 17.75
N GLY A 710 -22.93 9.44 18.59
CA GLY A 710 -22.19 8.19 18.45
C GLY A 710 -23.00 6.96 18.87
N LEU A 711 -22.43 5.78 18.74
CA LEU A 711 -23.02 4.52 19.17
C LEU A 711 -22.21 3.95 20.34
N GLU A 712 -22.90 3.36 21.30
CA GLU A 712 -22.30 2.60 22.38
C GLU A 712 -22.72 1.13 22.25
N VAL A 713 -21.75 0.25 22.08
CA VAL A 713 -21.95 -1.20 22.02
C VAL A 713 -21.59 -1.76 23.38
N ASN A 714 -22.59 -2.11 24.16
CA ASN A 714 -22.43 -2.74 25.47
C ASN A 714 -22.39 -4.25 25.31
N ILE A 715 -21.39 -4.88 25.90
CA ILE A 715 -21.09 -6.29 25.77
C ILE A 715 -21.01 -6.89 27.16
N ASP A 716 -21.83 -7.88 27.43
CA ASP A 716 -21.83 -8.66 28.67
C ASP A 716 -21.45 -10.11 28.35
N ALA A 717 -20.41 -10.61 29.00
CA ALA A 717 -19.93 -11.98 28.83
C ALA A 717 -19.97 -12.75 30.13
N SER A 718 -20.26 -14.02 30.07
CA SER A 718 -20.24 -14.91 31.24
C SER A 718 -18.83 -15.38 31.63
N ALA A 719 -17.79 -15.00 30.86
CA ALA A 719 -16.38 -15.23 31.14
C ALA A 719 -15.56 -13.96 30.92
N PRO A 720 -14.38 -13.82 31.56
CA PRO A 720 -13.57 -12.60 31.44
C PRO A 720 -13.13 -12.31 30.01
N LEU A 721 -13.42 -11.09 29.54
CA LEU A 721 -13.04 -10.59 28.23
C LEU A 721 -11.59 -10.11 28.21
N ARG A 722 -10.89 -10.36 27.12
CA ARG A 722 -9.54 -9.87 26.85
C ARG A 722 -9.54 -8.77 25.79
N LYS A 723 -10.25 -9.01 24.69
CA LYS A 723 -10.29 -8.11 23.53
C LYS A 723 -11.66 -8.16 22.87
N ILE A 724 -12.09 -7.02 22.34
CA ILE A 724 -13.31 -6.90 21.54
C ILE A 724 -12.96 -6.20 20.23
N ASP A 725 -13.31 -6.83 19.13
CA ASP A 725 -13.22 -6.24 17.79
C ASP A 725 -14.63 -6.09 17.22
N VAL A 726 -14.90 -4.94 16.62
CA VAL A 726 -16.19 -4.63 15.98
C VAL A 726 -15.96 -4.38 14.50
N PHE A 727 -16.71 -5.05 13.66
CA PHE A 727 -16.59 -4.98 12.20
C PHE A 727 -17.92 -4.55 11.57
N ASP A 728 -17.89 -3.97 10.38
CA ASP A 728 -19.07 -3.81 9.52
C ASP A 728 -19.34 -5.10 8.71
N LEU A 729 -20.42 -5.06 7.90
CA LEU A 729 -20.80 -6.19 7.03
C LEU A 729 -19.75 -6.54 5.97
N GLN A 730 -18.88 -5.60 5.61
CA GLN A 730 -17.79 -5.80 4.65
C GLN A 730 -16.54 -6.39 5.32
N GLY A 731 -16.61 -6.74 6.62
CA GLY A 731 -15.48 -7.25 7.40
C GLY A 731 -14.46 -6.17 7.76
N ARG A 732 -14.77 -4.88 7.54
CA ARG A 732 -13.89 -3.78 7.91
C ARG A 732 -13.94 -3.58 9.42
N LEU A 733 -12.77 -3.60 10.07
CA LEU A 733 -12.65 -3.33 11.49
C LEU A 733 -13.02 -1.87 11.79
N LEU A 734 -14.08 -1.67 12.54
CA LEU A 734 -14.56 -0.37 12.98
C LEU A 734 -13.90 0.07 14.29
N LYS A 735 -13.68 -0.89 15.19
CA LYS A 735 -13.04 -0.65 16.49
C LYS A 735 -12.42 -1.94 17.00
N SER A 736 -11.27 -1.81 17.65
CA SER A 736 -10.64 -2.84 18.44
C SER A 736 -10.39 -2.28 19.84
N GLN A 737 -10.71 -3.03 20.88
CA GLN A 737 -10.54 -2.60 22.25
C GLN A 737 -10.09 -3.76 23.13
N ASN A 738 -8.94 -3.63 23.75
CA ASN A 738 -8.48 -4.56 24.77
C ASN A 738 -9.21 -4.27 26.09
N VAL A 739 -9.78 -5.32 26.68
CA VAL A 739 -10.54 -5.25 27.93
C VAL A 739 -9.98 -6.30 28.86
N ARG A 740 -9.24 -5.91 29.88
CA ARG A 740 -8.48 -6.83 30.73
C ARG A 740 -9.36 -7.44 31.83
N GLY A 741 -9.76 -8.70 31.65
CA GLY A 741 -10.39 -9.51 32.70
C GLY A 741 -11.74 -9.00 33.18
N VAL A 742 -12.46 -8.21 32.37
CA VAL A 742 -13.78 -7.71 32.69
C VAL A 742 -14.87 -8.62 32.10
N TYR A 743 -16.00 -8.71 32.78
CA TYR A 743 -17.17 -9.46 32.30
C TYR A 743 -18.11 -8.61 31.43
N ASN A 744 -17.97 -7.30 31.51
CA ASN A 744 -18.73 -6.35 30.71
C ASN A 744 -17.83 -5.22 30.20
N ALA A 745 -18.10 -4.79 29.00
CA ALA A 745 -17.36 -3.72 28.34
C ALA A 745 -18.30 -2.88 27.48
N CYS A 746 -17.92 -1.60 27.29
CA CYS A 746 -18.60 -0.68 26.39
C CYS A 746 -17.61 -0.24 25.32
N VAL A 747 -18.00 -0.39 24.05
CA VAL A 747 -17.22 0.04 22.89
C VAL A 747 -17.92 1.22 22.23
N ALA A 748 -17.31 2.39 22.25
CA ALA A 748 -17.83 3.57 21.57
C ALA A 748 -17.43 3.55 20.08
N LEU A 749 -18.43 3.78 19.21
CA LEU A 749 -18.24 3.82 17.75
C LEU A 749 -18.69 5.17 17.19
N SER A 750 -18.08 5.59 16.09
CA SER A 750 -18.64 6.63 15.22
C SER A 750 -19.99 6.21 14.68
N PRO A 751 -20.89 7.15 14.28
CA PRO A 751 -22.19 6.81 13.73
C PRO A 751 -22.05 5.88 12.53
N VAL A 752 -22.67 4.71 12.63
CA VAL A 752 -22.71 3.70 11.56
C VAL A 752 -24.13 3.10 11.55
N LYS A 753 -24.61 2.68 10.38
CA LYS A 753 -25.91 2.01 10.24
C LYS A 753 -25.72 0.62 9.65
N GLY A 754 -26.60 -0.30 10.03
CA GLY A 754 -26.60 -1.67 9.53
C GLY A 754 -26.15 -2.69 10.57
N LEU A 755 -25.77 -3.86 10.11
CA LEU A 755 -25.35 -4.96 10.98
C LEU A 755 -23.88 -4.80 11.37
N LEU A 756 -23.59 -4.91 12.65
CA LEU A 756 -22.25 -5.01 13.21
C LEU A 756 -21.93 -6.46 13.54
N LEU A 757 -20.70 -6.86 13.27
CA LEU A 757 -20.13 -8.12 13.67
C LEU A 757 -19.15 -7.87 14.82
N LEU A 758 -19.29 -8.59 15.92
CA LEU A 758 -18.44 -8.46 17.09
C LEU A 758 -17.68 -9.74 17.33
N ARG A 759 -16.38 -9.62 17.57
CA ARG A 759 -15.49 -10.67 17.99
C ARG A 759 -14.99 -10.36 19.40
N ALA A 760 -15.36 -11.18 20.37
CA ALA A 760 -14.90 -11.06 21.74
C ALA A 760 -13.91 -12.19 22.06
N CYS A 761 -12.67 -11.85 22.35
CA CYS A 761 -11.65 -12.79 22.80
C CYS A 761 -11.70 -12.88 24.34
N LEU A 762 -11.79 -14.08 24.88
CA LEU A 762 -11.75 -14.33 26.30
C LEU A 762 -10.31 -14.46 26.82
N GLN A 763 -10.14 -14.30 28.14
CA GLN A 763 -8.82 -14.36 28.75
C GLN A 763 -8.18 -15.76 28.65
N GLU A 764 -9.01 -16.82 28.54
CA GLU A 764 -8.56 -18.20 28.38
C GLU A 764 -8.32 -18.60 26.89
N GLY A 765 -8.33 -17.62 25.95
CA GLY A 765 -8.05 -17.86 24.55
C GLY A 765 -9.27 -18.20 23.67
N GLN A 766 -10.45 -18.45 24.26
CA GLN A 766 -11.68 -18.64 23.49
C GLN A 766 -12.14 -17.36 22.80
N VAL A 767 -12.78 -17.49 21.64
CA VAL A 767 -13.35 -16.40 20.86
C VAL A 767 -14.86 -16.57 20.74
N LEU A 768 -15.60 -15.54 21.07
CA LEU A 768 -17.06 -15.50 20.92
C LEU A 768 -17.44 -14.50 19.83
N LEU A 769 -18.47 -14.83 19.07
CA LEU A 769 -18.99 -13.97 18.01
C LEU A 769 -20.42 -13.55 18.33
N ALA A 770 -20.74 -12.30 18.04
CA ALA A 770 -22.09 -11.77 18.14
C ALA A 770 -22.42 -10.85 16.97
N LYS A 771 -23.72 -10.68 16.70
CA LYS A 771 -24.24 -9.75 15.69
C LYS A 771 -25.15 -8.75 16.37
N ALA A 772 -25.03 -7.48 16.03
CA ALA A 772 -25.88 -6.43 16.55
C ALA A 772 -26.38 -5.52 15.41
N MET A 773 -27.67 -5.26 15.38
CA MET A 773 -28.30 -4.38 14.37
C MET A 773 -28.33 -2.95 14.90
N VAL A 774 -27.85 -2.01 14.08
CA VAL A 774 -27.94 -0.56 14.30
C VAL A 774 -29.02 0.01 13.39
N HIS A 775 -30.09 0.53 13.96
CA HIS A 775 -31.25 1.08 13.25
C HIS A 775 -31.13 2.54 12.83
#